data_7ac6be257921e63b58a20b2c5bbb19b6
#
_entry.id   7ac6be257921e63b58a20b2c5bbb19b6
#
_cell.length_a   1.000
_cell.length_b   1.000
_cell.length_c   1.000
_cell.angle_alpha   90.00
_cell.angle_beta   90.00
_cell.angle_gamma   90.00
#
_symmetry.space_group_name_H-M   'P 1'
#
loop_
_entity.id
_entity.type
_entity.pdbx_description
1 polymer ?
#
loop_
_entity_poly.entity_id
_entity_poly.type
_entity_poly.pdbx_seq_one_letter_code
_entity_poly.pdbx_strand_id
1 'polypeptide(L)'
;MKKVLDNHGALRPMAAAILACLAAPLQVLAQSSEQTLPAVTVEGTRSVSDRNQYPVTTESMTADQVADTVNAVTVEDALKYLPNVLVRRRFIGDTQAPMATRTTGINASARSLIFADGILLSTLVNNNNQNGSPQWFMVAPDEIDRIDVLYGPFAAAYPGNSYGAVTEIVTRMPRQFEASAKITTANQQFSQYGTRDHYPSTQASVNLGNRAGDLSWWFSVNHLNSFSQPVTYLTINQSATAATGSAPVLAGAIADRNRTGAPIQVLGAGNLTHTVQDTAKLKLAYDVSPALTAAYTLGYWQNNADASSQSYLTTTTGAPYFGGTGSVNIAGNAYSASGIGSLFSSNSTDQAHWMQALSLKTTNSGPLSWEVIATHFNYGNALTRTSTGPYPLAQSAGPGRIADASDTGWTTLDVKGTWRQKGRGAQHSVSFGAHADQYKLANPTYSTSDWINGDKGALFSDSRGKTRTEALWAQDVWRIAPDLMATIGGRYERWRAYDGFNFATSGSGTGFPVNQPEVSDSGFSPKLSLTWQATNDWSMTGSFGKALRFPTVGELYQNVQTGQSFTQANPFLKPEKVLAGELALERRTSDSKLRVSLFEEHVSDALISQTSSIPGVAVPVSFVQNVDKTRQRGIELVGQKKDVLIKGLELNGSLTYVDARITANAGYVATTPGAASVGKRTPYVPEWRATAVATYKPDEKWSYTLAGRYSSRLYATVDNTDINPATYQGFEGYFVADLRIRYQLDRHWSAAAGIDNLNNRKYILFHPFPQRTLYAELKYDF
;
A
#
# COMPACT_ATOMS: atom_id res chain seq x y z
N MET A 1 7.73 -14.89 28.66
CA MET A 1 8.61 -13.72 28.53
C MET A 1 10.14 -13.97 28.62
N LYS A 2 10.63 -15.05 29.24
CA LYS A 2 12.06 -15.33 29.38
C LYS A 2 12.70 -16.24 28.32
N LYS A 3 11.93 -16.81 27.38
CA LYS A 3 12.41 -17.69 26.29
C LYS A 3 12.44 -17.03 24.89
N VAL A 4 12.00 -15.77 24.75
CA VAL A 4 11.99 -15.03 23.48
C VAL A 4 13.37 -14.38 23.18
N LEU A 5 14.29 -14.39 24.15
CA LEU A 5 15.60 -13.71 24.04
C LEU A 5 16.73 -14.58 23.44
N ASP A 6 16.51 -15.88 23.21
CA ASP A 6 17.62 -16.78 22.83
C ASP A 6 17.71 -17.15 21.34
N ASN A 7 16.81 -16.63 20.48
CA ASN A 7 16.84 -16.96 19.03
C ASN A 7 17.47 -15.84 18.17
N HIS A 8 18.52 -15.18 18.68
CA HIS A 8 19.22 -14.06 18.00
C HIS A 8 20.45 -14.49 17.18
N GLY A 9 20.45 -15.70 16.62
CA GLY A 9 21.59 -16.18 15.83
C GLY A 9 21.89 -15.38 14.55
N ALA A 10 20.88 -14.80 13.92
CA ALA A 10 21.02 -14.10 12.64
C ALA A 10 21.28 -12.58 12.76
N LEU A 11 21.01 -11.97 13.92
CA LEU A 11 21.18 -10.51 14.14
C LEU A 11 22.64 -10.09 14.43
N ARG A 12 23.50 -11.03 14.81
CA ARG A 12 24.89 -10.72 15.18
C ARG A 12 25.77 -10.21 14.02
N PRO A 13 25.66 -10.69 12.77
CA PRO A 13 26.51 -10.17 11.70
C PRO A 13 26.04 -8.80 11.18
N MET A 14 24.75 -8.51 11.17
CA MET A 14 24.24 -7.26 10.61
C MET A 14 24.34 -6.09 11.60
N ALA A 15 24.02 -6.30 12.85
CA ALA A 15 24.26 -5.31 13.92
C ALA A 15 25.76 -5.04 14.11
N ALA A 16 26.63 -6.07 13.96
CA ALA A 16 28.07 -5.92 13.99
C ALA A 16 28.59 -5.15 12.76
N ALA A 17 27.98 -5.32 11.57
CA ALA A 17 28.32 -4.53 10.38
C ALA A 17 27.94 -3.05 10.53
N ILE A 18 26.79 -2.75 11.13
CA ILE A 18 26.37 -1.37 11.42
C ILE A 18 27.29 -0.72 12.45
N LEU A 19 27.66 -1.44 13.52
CA LEU A 19 28.62 -0.95 14.53
C LEU A 19 30.06 -0.86 13.98
N ALA A 20 30.47 -1.75 13.10
CA ALA A 20 31.79 -1.70 12.47
C ALA A 20 31.92 -0.53 11.48
N CYS A 21 30.84 -0.16 10.77
CA CYS A 21 30.81 1.04 9.94
C CYS A 21 30.88 2.34 10.74
N LEU A 22 30.37 2.34 11.98
CA LEU A 22 30.44 3.48 12.90
C LEU A 22 31.80 3.60 13.66
N ALA A 23 32.58 2.52 13.73
CA ALA A 23 33.79 2.45 14.52
C ALA A 23 35.09 2.53 13.69
N ALA A 24 35.02 2.48 12.36
CA ALA A 24 36.21 2.57 11.52
C ALA A 24 36.64 4.03 11.33
N PRO A 25 37.88 4.46 11.74
CA PRO A 25 38.35 5.76 11.39
C PRO A 25 38.72 5.80 9.90
N LEU A 26 37.86 6.39 9.09
CA LEU A 26 38.12 6.69 7.69
C LEU A 26 39.19 7.81 7.62
N GLN A 27 40.47 7.44 7.52
CA GLN A 27 41.48 8.38 7.07
C GLN A 27 41.29 8.64 5.58
N VAL A 28 40.49 9.64 5.26
CA VAL A 28 40.38 10.18 3.92
C VAL A 28 41.46 11.24 3.76
N LEU A 29 42.40 11.01 2.86
CA LEU A 29 43.32 12.04 2.38
C LEU A 29 42.54 13.13 1.68
N ALA A 30 42.26 14.22 2.39
CA ALA A 30 41.65 15.42 1.83
C ALA A 30 42.72 16.22 1.09
N GLN A 31 42.69 16.25 -0.24
CA GLN A 31 43.26 17.32 -1.01
C GLN A 31 42.24 18.46 -1.17
N SER A 32 42.50 19.56 -0.49
CA SER A 32 41.73 20.77 -0.59
C SER A 32 42.05 21.52 -1.90
N SER A 33 41.05 21.76 -2.72
CA SER A 33 41.02 22.91 -3.64
C SER A 33 39.65 23.56 -3.50
N GLU A 34 39.59 24.67 -2.78
CA GLU A 34 38.45 25.57 -2.75
C GLU A 34 38.26 26.19 -4.12
N GLN A 35 37.25 25.77 -4.85
CA GLN A 35 36.58 26.57 -5.86
C GLN A 35 35.09 26.61 -5.46
N THR A 36 34.69 27.76 -4.91
CA THR A 36 33.28 28.09 -4.70
C THR A 36 32.63 28.30 -6.06
N LEU A 37 31.98 27.28 -6.55
CA LEU A 37 31.02 27.40 -7.65
C LEU A 37 29.66 27.81 -7.09
N PRO A 38 28.87 28.63 -7.79
CA PRO A 38 27.55 29.02 -7.35
C PRO A 38 26.67 27.78 -7.21
N ALA A 39 25.85 27.73 -6.15
CA ALA A 39 24.93 26.66 -5.88
C ALA A 39 24.01 26.42 -7.08
N VAL A 40 24.28 25.38 -7.85
CA VAL A 40 23.37 24.88 -8.88
C VAL A 40 22.32 24.04 -8.17
N THR A 41 21.13 24.61 -8.04
CA THR A 41 19.96 23.82 -7.61
C THR A 41 19.69 22.79 -8.69
N VAL A 42 20.16 21.55 -8.47
CA VAL A 42 19.89 20.45 -9.40
C VAL A 42 18.53 19.87 -9.03
N GLU A 43 17.49 20.32 -9.73
CA GLU A 43 16.23 19.56 -9.78
C GLU A 43 16.54 18.19 -10.36
N GLY A 44 16.15 17.12 -9.61
CA GLY A 44 16.34 15.74 -10.03
C GLY A 44 15.86 15.47 -11.46
N THR A 45 16.57 14.66 -12.17
CA THR A 45 16.73 14.49 -13.62
C THR A 45 15.51 14.11 -14.48
N ARG A 46 14.28 14.43 -14.09
CA ARG A 46 13.23 14.66 -15.09
C ARG A 46 13.15 16.16 -15.36
N SER A 47 13.57 16.58 -16.56
CA SER A 47 13.45 17.95 -17.00
C SER A 47 11.97 18.37 -16.96
N VAL A 48 11.70 19.65 -16.78
CA VAL A 48 10.32 20.22 -16.90
C VAL A 48 9.67 19.80 -18.24
N SER A 49 10.47 19.55 -19.29
CA SER A 49 10.02 19.00 -20.57
C SER A 49 9.47 17.59 -20.48
N ASP A 50 9.95 16.74 -19.55
CA ASP A 50 9.45 15.37 -19.39
C ASP A 50 8.12 15.33 -18.63
N ARG A 51 7.85 16.26 -17.73
CA ARG A 51 6.55 16.41 -17.05
C ARG A 51 5.43 16.76 -18.03
N ASN A 52 5.72 17.55 -19.07
CA ASN A 52 4.74 17.93 -20.09
C ASN A 52 4.43 16.80 -21.10
N GLN A 53 5.11 15.65 -21.01
CA GLN A 53 4.84 14.52 -21.90
C GLN A 53 3.67 13.66 -21.45
N TYR A 54 3.23 13.77 -20.18
CA TYR A 54 2.08 13.03 -19.68
C TYR A 54 0.86 13.94 -19.59
N PRO A 55 -0.23 13.61 -20.28
CA PRO A 55 -1.46 14.41 -20.30
C PRO A 55 -2.30 14.16 -19.04
N VAL A 56 -1.67 14.10 -17.88
CA VAL A 56 -2.29 13.69 -16.63
C VAL A 56 -2.00 14.70 -15.52
N THR A 57 -2.99 14.88 -14.67
CA THR A 57 -2.81 15.60 -13.42
C THR A 57 -1.74 14.92 -12.56
N THR A 58 -0.70 15.65 -12.19
CA THR A 58 0.43 15.13 -11.41
C THR A 58 0.65 15.96 -10.16
N GLU A 59 0.84 15.28 -9.02
CA GLU A 59 1.31 15.85 -7.76
C GLU A 59 2.65 15.26 -7.39
N SER A 60 3.53 16.09 -6.84
CA SER A 60 4.88 15.69 -6.49
C SER A 60 5.23 16.09 -5.07
N MET A 61 6.08 15.28 -4.41
CA MET A 61 6.67 15.57 -3.11
C MET A 61 8.16 15.27 -3.16
N THR A 62 8.99 16.23 -2.77
CA THR A 62 10.45 16.08 -2.73
C THR A 62 10.92 15.51 -1.39
N ALA A 63 12.17 15.02 -1.34
CA ALA A 63 12.81 14.56 -0.10
C ALA A 63 12.76 15.60 1.02
N ASP A 64 13.05 16.88 0.71
CA ASP A 64 13.03 17.97 1.69
C ASP A 64 11.62 18.22 2.24
N GLN A 65 10.60 18.19 1.36
CA GLN A 65 9.21 18.30 1.80
C GLN A 65 8.83 17.13 2.73
N VAL A 66 9.24 15.89 2.42
CA VAL A 66 9.03 14.75 3.33
C VAL A 66 9.72 14.97 4.66
N ALA A 67 11.00 15.39 4.65
CA ALA A 67 11.79 15.63 5.86
C ALA A 67 11.18 16.71 6.76
N ASP A 68 10.60 17.76 6.17
CA ASP A 68 10.01 18.88 6.92
C ASP A 68 8.58 18.61 7.41
N THR A 69 7.80 17.80 6.66
CA THR A 69 6.34 17.71 6.90
C THR A 69 5.86 16.38 7.47
N VAL A 70 6.66 15.30 7.34
CA VAL A 70 6.18 13.94 7.62
C VAL A 70 6.99 13.27 8.72
N ASN A 71 6.32 12.71 9.74
CA ASN A 71 6.93 11.77 10.69
C ASN A 71 7.05 10.40 10.00
N ALA A 72 8.06 10.23 9.14
CA ALA A 72 8.20 9.05 8.30
C ALA A 72 9.07 7.98 8.98
N VAL A 73 8.52 6.78 9.13
CA VAL A 73 9.23 5.55 9.51
C VAL A 73 9.31 4.59 8.32
N THR A 74 8.29 4.54 7.50
CA THR A 74 8.19 3.72 6.30
C THR A 74 7.90 4.59 5.08
N VAL A 75 8.20 4.10 3.86
CA VAL A 75 8.11 4.93 2.64
C VAL A 75 6.70 5.43 2.34
N GLU A 76 5.68 4.63 2.64
CA GLU A 76 4.27 5.00 2.43
C GLU A 76 3.81 6.16 3.31
N ASP A 77 4.52 6.48 4.40
CA ASP A 77 4.25 7.69 5.19
C ASP A 77 4.42 8.97 4.37
N ALA A 78 5.37 8.97 3.43
CA ALA A 78 5.63 10.11 2.59
C ALA A 78 4.45 10.50 1.69
N LEU A 79 3.47 9.59 1.50
CA LEU A 79 2.30 9.83 0.66
C LEU A 79 1.14 10.48 1.41
N LYS A 80 1.17 10.54 2.74
CA LYS A 80 -0.03 10.79 3.56
C LYS A 80 -0.67 12.18 3.39
N TYR A 81 0.05 13.16 2.87
CA TYR A 81 -0.49 14.51 2.63
C TYR A 81 -0.67 14.83 1.14
N LEU A 82 -0.33 13.92 0.24
CA LEU A 82 -0.62 14.08 -1.18
C LEU A 82 -2.13 14.11 -1.43
N PRO A 83 -2.62 14.94 -2.35
CA PRO A 83 -4.03 15.03 -2.68
C PRO A 83 -4.63 13.68 -3.01
N ASN A 84 -5.72 13.33 -2.35
CA ASN A 84 -6.47 12.10 -2.63
C ASN A 84 -5.71 10.77 -2.56
N VAL A 85 -4.61 10.72 -1.86
CA VAL A 85 -3.90 9.47 -1.57
C VAL A 85 -4.22 9.04 -0.15
N LEU A 86 -4.60 7.78 0.04
CA LEU A 86 -4.75 7.14 1.33
C LEU A 86 -4.05 5.80 1.29
N VAL A 87 -2.99 5.65 2.06
CA VAL A 87 -2.38 4.35 2.32
C VAL A 87 -2.94 3.79 3.62
N ARG A 88 -3.54 2.60 3.55
CA ARG A 88 -4.18 1.95 4.69
C ARG A 88 -3.15 1.16 5.49
N ARG A 89 -2.26 1.85 6.18
CA ARG A 89 -1.28 1.26 7.10
C ARG A 89 -1.89 1.14 8.50
N ARG A 90 -2.00 -0.08 9.04
CA ARG A 90 -2.63 -0.37 10.33
C ARG A 90 -1.68 -0.15 11.52
N PHE A 91 -0.37 -0.33 11.32
CA PHE A 91 0.69 -0.11 12.31
C PHE A 91 2.03 0.11 11.58
N ILE A 92 3.06 0.53 12.28
CA ILE A 92 4.41 0.69 11.73
C ILE A 92 4.98 -0.70 11.40
N GLY A 93 5.40 -0.91 10.14
CA GLY A 93 5.87 -2.22 9.65
C GLY A 93 4.75 -3.12 9.09
N ASP A 94 3.54 -2.59 8.91
CA ASP A 94 2.44 -3.31 8.27
C ASP A 94 2.76 -3.64 6.80
N THR A 95 2.79 -4.91 6.45
CA THR A 95 3.00 -5.37 5.07
C THR A 95 1.72 -5.38 4.23
N GLN A 96 0.58 -5.03 4.83
CA GLN A 96 -0.74 -5.05 4.21
C GLN A 96 -1.33 -3.64 4.09
N ALA A 97 -0.60 -2.75 3.43
CA ALA A 97 -0.91 -1.33 3.29
C ALA A 97 -1.27 -0.94 1.83
N PRO A 98 -2.49 -1.26 1.34
CA PRO A 98 -2.92 -0.88 0.00
C PRO A 98 -3.11 0.63 -0.11
N MET A 99 -2.91 1.16 -1.31
CA MET A 99 -3.13 2.55 -1.65
C MET A 99 -4.49 2.73 -2.32
N ALA A 100 -5.27 3.67 -1.83
CA ALA A 100 -6.49 4.17 -2.45
C ALA A 100 -6.28 5.59 -2.99
N THR A 101 -7.00 5.91 -4.05
CA THR A 101 -7.02 7.23 -4.67
C THR A 101 -8.45 7.80 -4.70
N ARG A 102 -8.68 8.86 -5.48
CA ARG A 102 -9.98 9.56 -5.51
C ARG A 102 -11.17 8.68 -5.92
N THR A 103 -10.96 7.70 -6.82
CA THR A 103 -12.03 6.84 -7.36
C THR A 103 -11.87 5.37 -6.98
N THR A 104 -10.74 4.98 -6.39
CA THR A 104 -10.46 3.61 -5.98
C THR A 104 -10.56 3.44 -4.47
N GLY A 105 -11.08 2.31 -4.03
CA GLY A 105 -11.23 1.99 -2.62
C GLY A 105 -9.97 1.38 -2.00
N ILE A 106 -9.89 1.43 -0.66
CA ILE A 106 -8.78 0.87 0.13
C ILE A 106 -8.68 -0.67 0.10
N ASN A 107 -9.52 -1.34 -0.66
CA ASN A 107 -9.53 -2.80 -0.82
C ASN A 107 -9.27 -3.23 -2.27
N ALA A 108 -8.89 -2.30 -3.13
CA ALA A 108 -8.72 -2.49 -4.56
C ALA A 108 -7.28 -2.14 -5.00
N SER A 109 -6.30 -2.90 -4.50
CA SER A 109 -4.87 -2.65 -4.71
C SER A 109 -4.43 -2.69 -6.17
N ALA A 110 -5.06 -3.54 -7.00
CA ALA A 110 -4.74 -3.69 -8.42
C ALA A 110 -5.34 -2.59 -9.32
N ARG A 111 -5.77 -1.47 -8.77
CA ARG A 111 -6.28 -0.29 -9.50
C ARG A 111 -5.32 0.88 -9.50
N SER A 112 -4.19 0.75 -8.80
CA SER A 112 -3.11 1.75 -8.77
C SER A 112 -1.77 1.05 -8.86
N LEU A 113 -0.81 1.67 -9.55
CA LEU A 113 0.52 1.14 -9.70
C LEU A 113 1.53 1.97 -8.92
N ILE A 114 2.44 1.28 -8.26
CA ILE A 114 3.55 1.87 -7.52
C ILE A 114 4.85 1.37 -8.13
N PHE A 115 5.70 2.29 -8.52
CA PHE A 115 7.03 2.00 -9.04
C PHE A 115 8.10 2.66 -8.16
N ALA A 116 9.27 2.03 -8.08
CA ALA A 116 10.49 2.63 -7.58
C ALA A 116 11.57 2.54 -8.66
N ASP A 117 12.05 3.68 -9.16
CA ASP A 117 13.02 3.77 -10.26
C ASP A 117 12.60 2.95 -11.51
N GLY A 118 11.29 2.87 -11.79
CA GLY A 118 10.71 2.07 -12.87
C GLY A 118 10.48 0.59 -12.56
N ILE A 119 10.84 0.12 -11.36
CA ILE A 119 10.59 -1.25 -10.89
C ILE A 119 9.21 -1.32 -10.25
N LEU A 120 8.37 -2.24 -10.71
CA LEU A 120 7.01 -2.39 -10.19
C LEU A 120 7.01 -3.00 -8.79
N LEU A 121 6.50 -2.24 -7.81
CA LEU A 121 6.28 -2.68 -6.43
C LEU A 121 4.84 -3.15 -6.18
N SER A 122 3.88 -2.84 -7.06
CA SER A 122 2.51 -3.32 -6.93
C SER A 122 2.42 -4.82 -7.16
N THR A 123 1.78 -5.51 -6.21
CA THR A 123 1.59 -6.97 -6.26
C THR A 123 0.31 -7.28 -7.04
N LEU A 124 0.37 -7.29 -8.38
CA LEU A 124 -0.79 -7.63 -9.22
C LEU A 124 -1.11 -9.13 -9.25
N VAL A 125 -0.61 -9.88 -8.30
CA VAL A 125 -1.03 -11.28 -8.05
C VAL A 125 -2.43 -11.31 -7.46
N ASN A 126 -2.81 -10.29 -6.67
CA ASN A 126 -4.11 -10.15 -6.04
C ASN A 126 -4.66 -8.73 -6.11
N ASN A 127 -5.97 -8.58 -5.86
CA ASN A 127 -6.65 -7.30 -5.72
C ASN A 127 -7.34 -7.21 -4.36
N ASN A 128 -6.55 -7.18 -3.30
CA ASN A 128 -7.03 -7.11 -1.93
C ASN A 128 -6.00 -6.45 -1.01
N ASN A 129 -6.34 -6.31 0.26
CA ASN A 129 -5.49 -5.70 1.28
C ASN A 129 -4.57 -6.69 2.03
N GLN A 130 -4.48 -7.91 1.59
CA GLN A 130 -3.57 -8.92 2.13
C GLN A 130 -2.42 -9.17 1.13
N ASN A 131 -2.62 -10.11 0.22
CA ASN A 131 -1.60 -10.54 -0.73
C ASN A 131 -1.45 -9.61 -1.95
N GLY A 132 -2.31 -8.60 -2.09
CA GLY A 132 -2.28 -7.61 -3.18
C GLY A 132 -1.63 -6.28 -2.78
N SER A 133 -1.19 -6.12 -1.55
CA SER A 133 -0.56 -4.86 -1.10
C SER A 133 0.78 -4.63 -1.79
N PRO A 134 1.13 -3.37 -2.11
CA PRO A 134 2.42 -3.04 -2.69
C PRO A 134 3.58 -3.37 -1.74
N GLN A 135 4.73 -3.67 -2.30
CA GLN A 135 5.95 -4.05 -1.57
C GLN A 135 6.72 -2.80 -1.12
N TRP A 136 6.08 -1.95 -0.31
CA TRP A 136 6.61 -0.67 0.17
C TRP A 136 7.97 -0.78 0.84
N PHE A 137 8.21 -1.84 1.57
CA PHE A 137 9.42 -2.11 2.35
C PHE A 137 10.68 -2.29 1.49
N MET A 138 10.55 -2.36 0.16
CA MET A 138 11.69 -2.34 -0.76
C MET A 138 12.34 -0.96 -0.91
N VAL A 139 11.76 0.09 -0.30
CA VAL A 139 12.29 1.45 -0.31
C VAL A 139 12.27 2.01 1.10
N ALA A 140 13.42 2.54 1.57
CA ALA A 140 13.47 3.28 2.82
C ALA A 140 13.15 4.77 2.59
N PRO A 141 12.55 5.48 3.57
CA PRO A 141 12.24 6.92 3.42
C PRO A 141 13.45 7.77 3.05
N ASP A 142 14.64 7.41 3.52
CA ASP A 142 15.87 8.18 3.29
C ASP A 142 16.46 8.00 1.89
N GLU A 143 15.98 7.02 1.15
CA GLU A 143 16.36 6.81 -0.24
C GLU A 143 15.58 7.71 -1.20
N ILE A 144 14.45 8.28 -0.76
CA ILE A 144 13.58 9.09 -1.61
C ILE A 144 14.33 10.36 -2.06
N ASP A 145 14.31 10.61 -3.36
CA ASP A 145 14.62 11.92 -3.97
C ASP A 145 13.32 12.68 -4.23
N ARG A 146 12.36 12.00 -4.84
CA ARG A 146 11.03 12.53 -5.16
C ARG A 146 9.99 11.43 -5.29
N ILE A 147 8.74 11.76 -5.02
CA ILE A 147 7.56 10.95 -5.33
C ILE A 147 6.65 11.74 -6.26
N ASP A 148 6.23 11.12 -7.37
CA ASP A 148 5.25 11.67 -8.30
C ASP A 148 4.00 10.78 -8.30
N VAL A 149 2.80 11.37 -8.21
CA VAL A 149 1.52 10.67 -8.34
C VAL A 149 0.78 11.21 -9.55
N LEU A 150 0.50 10.34 -10.51
CA LEU A 150 -0.21 10.62 -11.76
C LEU A 150 -1.63 10.05 -11.63
N TYR A 151 -2.66 10.87 -11.82
CA TYR A 151 -4.06 10.49 -11.62
C TYR A 151 -4.77 10.17 -12.93
N GLY A 152 -5.52 9.07 -12.94
CA GLY A 152 -6.38 8.67 -14.03
C GLY A 152 -5.66 7.94 -15.19
N PRO A 153 -6.44 7.33 -16.09
CA PRO A 153 -5.94 6.44 -17.14
C PRO A 153 -5.56 7.17 -18.43
N PHE A 154 -4.89 8.32 -18.37
CA PHE A 154 -4.73 9.19 -19.53
C PHE A 154 -3.39 9.03 -20.27
N ALA A 155 -2.42 8.29 -19.72
CA ALA A 155 -1.14 7.99 -20.35
C ALA A 155 -1.13 6.60 -20.99
N ALA A 156 -0.72 6.49 -22.26
CA ALA A 156 -0.68 5.21 -22.99
C ALA A 156 0.43 4.27 -22.50
N ALA A 157 1.47 4.80 -21.88
CA ALA A 157 2.60 4.05 -21.37
C ALA A 157 2.24 3.09 -20.24
N TYR A 158 1.16 3.36 -19.48
CA TYR A 158 0.77 2.55 -18.32
C TYR A 158 -0.38 1.59 -18.63
N PRO A 159 -0.38 0.38 -18.06
CA PRO A 159 -1.44 -0.61 -18.23
C PRO A 159 -2.74 -0.19 -17.53
N GLY A 160 -3.83 -0.88 -17.82
CA GLY A 160 -5.15 -0.56 -17.29
C GLY A 160 -5.27 -0.65 -15.77
N ASN A 161 -4.42 -1.42 -15.12
CA ASN A 161 -4.33 -1.49 -13.64
C ASN A 161 -3.91 -0.16 -12.98
N SER A 162 -3.61 0.88 -13.77
CA SER A 162 -3.22 2.21 -13.31
C SER A 162 -4.36 3.23 -13.34
N TYR A 163 -5.60 2.83 -13.58
CA TYR A 163 -6.66 3.82 -13.79
C TYR A 163 -6.97 4.68 -12.57
N GLY A 164 -6.66 4.21 -11.36
CA GLY A 164 -6.74 5.01 -10.14
C GLY A 164 -5.60 6.02 -10.05
N ALA A 165 -4.37 5.55 -10.08
CA ALA A 165 -3.15 6.36 -10.15
C ALA A 165 -1.91 5.51 -10.49
N VAL A 166 -0.86 6.21 -10.88
CA VAL A 166 0.51 5.72 -10.88
C VAL A 166 1.31 6.52 -9.86
N THR A 167 2.00 5.85 -8.95
CA THR A 167 2.96 6.45 -8.03
C THR A 167 4.37 6.06 -8.47
N GLU A 168 5.19 7.04 -8.78
CA GLU A 168 6.59 6.84 -9.12
C GLU A 168 7.47 7.37 -7.99
N ILE A 169 8.19 6.49 -7.31
CA ILE A 169 9.20 6.82 -6.31
C ILE A 169 10.53 6.86 -7.03
N VAL A 170 11.13 8.04 -7.09
CA VAL A 170 12.48 8.22 -7.59
C VAL A 170 13.42 8.18 -6.39
N THR A 171 14.37 7.26 -6.40
CA THR A 171 15.34 7.15 -5.32
C THR A 171 16.69 7.75 -5.72
N ARG A 172 17.46 8.16 -4.72
CA ARG A 172 18.76 8.83 -4.90
C ARG A 172 19.75 7.97 -5.70
N MET A 173 20.55 8.65 -6.52
CA MET A 173 21.74 8.10 -7.16
C MET A 173 22.85 9.14 -7.09
N PRO A 174 23.94 8.90 -6.34
CA PRO A 174 24.92 9.91 -5.99
C PRO A 174 25.76 10.31 -7.19
N ARG A 175 26.23 11.56 -7.18
CA ARG A 175 27.20 12.12 -8.16
C ARG A 175 28.59 12.31 -7.55
N GLN A 176 28.69 12.21 -6.26
CA GLN A 176 29.91 12.29 -5.44
C GLN A 176 29.73 11.37 -4.25
N PHE A 177 30.71 11.28 -3.37
CA PHE A 177 30.57 10.51 -2.14
C PHE A 177 29.47 11.12 -1.27
N GLU A 178 28.52 10.28 -0.87
CA GLU A 178 27.42 10.59 0.04
C GLU A 178 27.30 9.46 1.06
N ALA A 179 27.12 9.82 2.30
CA ALA A 179 26.83 8.88 3.38
C ALA A 179 25.79 9.48 4.32
N SER A 180 24.88 8.66 4.81
CA SER A 180 23.92 9.08 5.83
C SER A 180 23.59 7.95 6.79
N ALA A 181 23.30 8.32 8.03
CA ALA A 181 22.78 7.40 9.05
C ALA A 181 21.61 8.08 9.75
N LYS A 182 20.52 7.35 9.97
CA LYS A 182 19.34 7.85 10.67
C LYS A 182 18.81 6.82 11.64
N ILE A 183 18.35 7.30 12.78
CA ILE A 183 17.54 6.55 13.73
C ILE A 183 16.24 7.29 13.98
N THR A 184 15.14 6.57 13.92
CA THR A 184 13.80 7.06 14.23
C THR A 184 13.17 6.16 15.27
N THR A 185 12.61 6.73 16.31
CA THR A 185 11.84 5.99 17.32
C THR A 185 10.42 6.55 17.37
N ALA A 186 9.46 5.65 17.55
CA ALA A 186 8.06 5.99 17.70
C ALA A 186 7.48 5.26 18.91
N ASN A 187 6.54 5.88 19.62
CA ASN A 187 5.85 5.27 20.75
C ASN A 187 4.37 5.63 20.69
N GLN A 188 3.54 4.65 20.35
CA GLN A 188 2.11 4.80 20.27
C GLN A 188 1.45 4.56 21.63
N GLN A 189 0.61 5.48 22.07
CA GLN A 189 -0.32 5.29 23.19
C GLN A 189 -1.64 4.74 22.63
N PHE A 190 -2.11 3.62 23.14
CA PHE A 190 -3.33 2.99 22.65
C PHE A 190 -4.29 2.64 23.79
N SER A 191 -5.59 2.87 23.55
CA SER A 191 -6.65 2.48 24.49
C SER A 191 -7.96 2.27 23.76
N GLN A 192 -8.38 0.99 23.64
CA GLN A 192 -9.70 0.64 23.07
C GLN A 192 -10.17 -0.72 23.61
N TYR A 193 -11.44 -0.85 23.91
CA TYR A 193 -12.04 -1.97 24.65
C TYR A 193 -11.24 -2.29 25.93
N GLY A 194 -10.87 -3.56 26.13
CA GLY A 194 -10.10 -4.02 27.29
C GLY A 194 -8.57 -3.81 27.18
N THR A 195 -8.07 -3.28 26.07
CA THR A 195 -6.64 -3.04 25.88
C THR A 195 -6.27 -1.58 26.18
N ARG A 196 -5.22 -1.40 27.02
CA ARG A 196 -4.55 -0.12 27.26
C ARG A 196 -3.07 -0.38 27.41
N ASP A 197 -2.26 0.10 26.44
CA ASP A 197 -0.82 -0.17 26.41
C ASP A 197 -0.07 0.85 25.54
N HIS A 198 1.26 0.69 25.48
CA HIS A 198 2.19 1.45 24.66
C HIS A 198 2.88 0.51 23.66
N TYR A 199 2.99 0.93 22.41
CA TYR A 199 3.57 0.14 21.32
C TYR A 199 4.77 0.88 20.72
N PRO A 200 6.00 0.51 21.10
CA PRO A 200 7.21 1.12 20.60
C PRO A 200 7.57 0.59 19.21
N SER A 201 8.24 1.44 18.43
CA SER A 201 8.88 1.07 17.17
C SER A 201 10.20 1.81 17.04
N THR A 202 11.19 1.16 16.47
CA THR A 202 12.51 1.76 16.18
C THR A 202 12.92 1.39 14.76
N GLN A 203 13.36 2.38 14.00
CA GLN A 203 13.91 2.21 12.67
C GLN A 203 15.32 2.81 12.64
N ALA A 204 16.25 2.10 12.02
CA ALA A 204 17.60 2.59 11.76
C ALA A 204 17.97 2.35 10.30
N SER A 205 18.55 3.35 9.65
CA SER A 205 19.01 3.24 8.26
C SER A 205 20.44 3.78 8.10
N VAL A 206 21.17 3.17 7.18
CA VAL A 206 22.49 3.62 6.74
C VAL A 206 22.50 3.58 5.21
N ASN A 207 22.93 4.68 4.61
CA ASN A 207 23.07 4.82 3.18
C ASN A 207 24.48 5.27 2.84
N LEU A 208 25.04 4.67 1.79
CA LEU A 208 26.38 4.98 1.27
C LEU A 208 26.30 5.01 -0.24
N GLY A 209 26.98 5.97 -0.86
CA GLY A 209 27.05 6.01 -2.29
C GLY A 209 28.19 6.88 -2.82
N ASN A 210 28.57 6.65 -4.04
CA ASN A 210 29.62 7.44 -4.70
C ASN A 210 29.47 7.36 -6.22
N ARG A 211 30.15 8.29 -6.89
CA ARG A 211 30.47 8.18 -8.31
C ARG A 211 31.98 8.25 -8.49
N ALA A 212 32.54 7.24 -9.15
CA ALA A 212 33.95 7.13 -9.49
C ALA A 212 34.09 6.94 -11.01
N GLY A 213 34.47 7.98 -11.74
CA GLY A 213 34.46 7.98 -13.21
C GLY A 213 33.05 7.75 -13.77
N ASP A 214 32.89 6.68 -14.54
CA ASP A 214 31.64 6.31 -15.19
C ASP A 214 30.74 5.43 -14.32
N LEU A 215 31.20 4.96 -13.16
CA LEU A 215 30.45 4.11 -12.24
C LEU A 215 29.86 4.93 -11.10
N SER A 216 28.55 4.89 -10.95
CA SER A 216 27.83 5.33 -9.75
C SER A 216 27.28 4.12 -9.01
N TRP A 217 27.34 4.16 -7.69
CA TRP A 217 26.78 3.09 -6.87
C TRP A 217 26.11 3.66 -5.62
N TRP A 218 25.09 2.97 -5.14
CA TRP A 218 24.35 3.28 -3.93
C TRP A 218 24.07 1.99 -3.16
N PHE A 219 24.34 2.01 -1.87
CA PHE A 219 24.05 0.92 -0.94
C PHE A 219 23.22 1.47 0.22
N SER A 220 22.13 0.78 0.55
CA SER A 220 21.20 1.14 1.62
C SER A 220 20.90 -0.09 2.48
N VAL A 221 20.88 0.11 3.79
CA VAL A 221 20.43 -0.88 4.78
C VAL A 221 19.43 -0.21 5.70
N ASN A 222 18.32 -0.90 5.96
CA ASN A 222 17.27 -0.44 6.85
C ASN A 222 16.85 -1.56 7.79
N HIS A 223 16.76 -1.27 9.08
CA HIS A 223 16.28 -2.17 10.13
C HIS A 223 15.08 -1.55 10.83
N LEU A 224 14.00 -2.31 10.98
CA LEU A 224 12.78 -1.92 11.69
C LEU A 224 12.43 -2.98 12.74
N ASN A 225 12.22 -2.54 13.97
CA ASN A 225 11.66 -3.35 15.06
C ASN A 225 10.42 -2.64 15.58
N SER A 226 9.25 -3.28 15.51
CA SER A 226 7.97 -2.64 15.78
C SER A 226 6.99 -3.56 16.49
N PHE A 227 6.24 -2.99 17.44
CA PHE A 227 5.12 -3.63 18.10
C PHE A 227 3.81 -2.95 17.67
N SER A 228 2.80 -3.74 17.30
CA SER A 228 1.49 -3.22 16.92
C SER A 228 0.51 -3.21 18.09
N GLN A 229 -0.41 -2.25 18.08
CA GLN A 229 -1.68 -2.38 18.81
C GLN A 229 -2.48 -3.60 18.30
N PRO A 230 -3.54 -4.04 19.00
CA PRO A 230 -4.44 -5.04 18.47
C PRO A 230 -4.93 -4.67 17.07
N VAL A 231 -4.71 -5.55 16.10
CA VAL A 231 -5.21 -5.35 14.73
C VAL A 231 -6.62 -5.91 14.59
N THR A 232 -6.97 -6.91 15.39
CA THR A 232 -8.30 -7.53 15.39
C THR A 232 -8.89 -7.61 16.80
N TYR A 233 -10.22 -7.74 16.87
CA TYR A 233 -10.92 -8.07 18.10
C TYR A 233 -11.70 -9.36 17.94
N LEU A 234 -11.70 -10.15 19.01
CA LEU A 234 -12.38 -11.43 19.07
C LEU A 234 -13.81 -11.18 19.50
N THR A 235 -14.76 -11.37 18.58
CA THR A 235 -16.16 -11.04 18.80
C THR A 235 -17.04 -12.26 18.59
N ILE A 236 -18.14 -12.31 19.33
CA ILE A 236 -19.20 -13.32 19.18
C ILE A 236 -20.56 -12.63 19.15
N ASN A 237 -21.50 -13.12 18.35
CA ASN A 237 -22.86 -12.60 18.35
C ASN A 237 -23.50 -12.85 19.72
N GLN A 238 -24.30 -11.90 20.18
CA GLN A 238 -25.01 -12.07 21.44
C GLN A 238 -25.97 -13.27 21.36
N SER A 239 -25.81 -14.19 22.29
CA SER A 239 -26.71 -15.35 22.38
C SER A 239 -28.09 -14.91 22.86
N ALA A 240 -29.14 -15.50 22.29
CA ALA A 240 -30.52 -15.36 22.76
C ALA A 240 -30.88 -16.39 23.84
N THR A 241 -30.03 -17.38 24.09
CA THR A 241 -30.26 -18.43 25.06
C THR A 241 -29.80 -18.00 26.43
N ALA A 242 -30.69 -18.07 27.44
CA ALA A 242 -30.32 -17.81 28.82
C ALA A 242 -29.34 -18.89 29.34
N ALA A 243 -28.38 -18.46 30.15
CA ALA A 243 -27.45 -19.38 30.79
C ALA A 243 -28.14 -20.20 31.86
N THR A 244 -27.77 -21.49 31.99
CA THR A 244 -28.19 -22.33 33.09
C THR A 244 -27.46 -21.96 34.39
N GLY A 245 -28.07 -22.16 35.55
CA GLY A 245 -27.47 -21.82 36.84
C GLY A 245 -26.15 -22.54 37.14
N SER A 246 -25.87 -23.65 36.45
CA SER A 246 -24.62 -24.43 36.58
C SER A 246 -23.52 -24.01 35.63
N ALA A 247 -23.80 -23.11 34.65
CA ALA A 247 -22.81 -22.66 33.68
C ALA A 247 -21.78 -21.72 34.36
N PRO A 248 -20.46 -21.96 34.22
CA PRO A 248 -19.44 -21.10 34.78
C PRO A 248 -19.62 -19.63 34.33
N VAL A 249 -19.62 -18.70 35.29
CA VAL A 249 -19.77 -17.27 35.02
C VAL A 249 -18.43 -16.67 34.63
N LEU A 250 -18.41 -15.93 33.54
CA LEU A 250 -17.24 -15.20 33.06
C LEU A 250 -17.48 -13.70 33.12
N ALA A 251 -16.44 -12.97 33.51
CA ALA A 251 -16.39 -11.49 33.50
C ALA A 251 -15.50 -11.00 32.37
N GLY A 252 -15.51 -9.67 32.11
CA GLY A 252 -14.58 -8.99 31.19
C GLY A 252 -15.03 -8.91 29.73
N ALA A 253 -16.14 -9.57 29.35
CA ALA A 253 -16.73 -9.33 28.03
C ALA A 253 -17.28 -7.90 27.92
N ILE A 254 -17.13 -7.28 26.75
CA ILE A 254 -17.58 -5.91 26.49
C ILE A 254 -18.69 -5.96 25.44
N ALA A 255 -19.89 -5.51 25.82
CA ALA A 255 -21.02 -5.43 24.91
C ALA A 255 -20.81 -4.33 23.86
N ASP A 256 -21.08 -4.66 22.60
CA ASP A 256 -21.01 -3.74 21.46
C ASP A 256 -22.08 -4.16 20.42
N ARG A 257 -22.08 -3.46 19.30
CA ARG A 257 -22.86 -3.78 18.10
C ARG A 257 -21.93 -3.94 16.92
N ASN A 258 -22.15 -4.95 16.10
CA ASN A 258 -21.38 -5.14 14.87
C ASN A 258 -21.71 -4.05 13.83
N ARG A 259 -21.01 -4.06 12.69
CA ARG A 259 -21.18 -3.07 11.61
C ARG A 259 -22.59 -2.97 11.04
N THR A 260 -23.41 -4.04 11.16
CA THR A 260 -24.82 -4.03 10.74
C THR A 260 -25.80 -3.69 11.86
N GLY A 261 -25.32 -3.37 13.06
CA GLY A 261 -26.10 -2.96 14.21
C GLY A 261 -26.55 -4.13 15.12
N ALA A 262 -26.23 -5.39 14.79
CA ALA A 262 -26.56 -6.53 15.63
C ALA A 262 -25.71 -6.57 16.91
N PRO A 263 -26.26 -6.96 18.07
CA PRO A 263 -25.53 -7.00 19.33
C PRO A 263 -24.46 -8.10 19.32
N ILE A 264 -23.28 -7.76 19.81
CA ILE A 264 -22.13 -8.66 19.97
C ILE A 264 -21.48 -8.51 21.34
N GLN A 265 -20.63 -9.47 21.69
CA GLN A 265 -19.68 -9.40 22.80
C GLN A 265 -18.26 -9.36 22.26
N VAL A 266 -17.45 -8.43 22.73
CA VAL A 266 -16.00 -8.37 22.47
C VAL A 266 -15.31 -9.11 23.62
N LEU A 267 -14.64 -10.21 23.29
CA LEU A 267 -14.09 -11.16 24.25
C LEU A 267 -12.57 -11.06 24.41
N GLY A 268 -11.91 -10.38 23.48
CA GLY A 268 -10.46 -10.27 23.49
C GLY A 268 -9.93 -9.47 22.32
N ALA A 269 -8.62 -9.33 22.30
CA ALA A 269 -7.82 -8.74 21.23
C ALA A 269 -7.02 -9.82 20.51
N GLY A 270 -6.81 -9.64 19.20
CA GLY A 270 -6.01 -10.53 18.38
C GLY A 270 -5.02 -9.79 17.50
N ASN A 271 -4.07 -10.53 16.94
CA ASN A 271 -3.01 -9.99 16.08
C ASN A 271 -2.27 -8.81 16.74
N LEU A 272 -1.88 -8.99 18.03
CA LEU A 272 -0.87 -8.17 18.65
C LEU A 272 0.47 -8.64 18.08
N THR A 273 1.02 -7.86 17.16
CA THR A 273 2.15 -8.29 16.33
C THR A 273 3.44 -7.63 16.78
N HIS A 274 4.49 -8.43 16.96
CA HIS A 274 5.86 -7.97 16.99
C HIS A 274 6.48 -8.30 15.63
N THR A 275 7.04 -7.32 14.94
CA THR A 275 7.66 -7.50 13.63
C THR A 275 9.09 -6.94 13.63
N VAL A 276 10.00 -7.68 13.02
CA VAL A 276 11.38 -7.27 12.76
C VAL A 276 11.63 -7.41 11.27
N GLN A 277 11.98 -6.29 10.63
CA GLN A 277 12.21 -6.23 9.18
C GLN A 277 13.60 -5.69 8.88
N ASP A 278 14.27 -6.31 7.94
CA ASP A 278 15.55 -5.86 7.41
C ASP A 278 15.47 -5.69 5.90
N THR A 279 15.97 -4.58 5.39
CA THR A 279 16.06 -4.32 3.94
C THR A 279 17.48 -3.99 3.59
N ALA A 280 18.00 -4.58 2.53
CA ALA A 280 19.28 -4.21 1.94
C ALA A 280 19.08 -3.95 0.43
N LYS A 281 19.67 -2.87 -0.10
CA LYS A 281 19.58 -2.51 -1.50
C LYS A 281 20.93 -2.09 -2.05
N LEU A 282 21.26 -2.58 -3.23
CA LEU A 282 22.40 -2.16 -4.03
C LEU A 282 21.91 -1.63 -5.38
N LYS A 283 22.36 -0.43 -5.75
CA LYS A 283 22.16 0.14 -7.07
C LYS A 283 23.52 0.42 -7.70
N LEU A 284 23.67 0.00 -8.94
CA LEU A 284 24.85 0.26 -9.77
C LEU A 284 24.39 0.96 -11.05
N ALA A 285 25.06 2.00 -11.48
CA ALA A 285 24.85 2.61 -12.79
C ALA A 285 26.19 2.90 -13.43
N TYR A 286 26.36 2.42 -14.67
CA TYR A 286 27.57 2.58 -15.45
C TYR A 286 27.27 3.32 -16.75
N ASP A 287 27.95 4.42 -16.97
CA ASP A 287 27.87 5.19 -18.23
C ASP A 287 28.71 4.48 -19.29
N VAL A 288 28.07 3.56 -20.05
CA VAL A 288 28.70 2.79 -21.15
C VAL A 288 29.26 3.72 -22.20
N SER A 289 28.60 4.86 -22.38
CA SER A 289 29.04 5.99 -23.19
C SER A 289 28.37 7.28 -22.69
N PRO A 290 28.78 8.46 -23.16
CA PRO A 290 28.08 9.72 -22.82
C PRO A 290 26.59 9.73 -23.21
N ALA A 291 26.16 8.80 -24.04
CA ALA A 291 24.78 8.68 -24.52
C ALA A 291 24.03 7.47 -23.97
N LEU A 292 24.65 6.56 -23.24
CA LEU A 292 24.04 5.30 -22.80
C LEU A 292 24.48 4.93 -21.38
N THR A 293 23.53 4.74 -20.50
CA THR A 293 23.75 4.25 -19.13
C THR A 293 23.11 2.87 -18.97
N ALA A 294 23.86 1.94 -18.39
CA ALA A 294 23.37 0.66 -17.91
C ALA A 294 23.22 0.72 -16.39
N ALA A 295 22.11 0.22 -15.85
CA ALA A 295 21.93 0.18 -14.40
C ALA A 295 21.40 -1.17 -13.94
N TYR A 296 21.84 -1.58 -12.74
CA TYR A 296 21.37 -2.77 -12.06
C TYR A 296 20.96 -2.43 -10.63
N THR A 297 19.79 -2.93 -10.22
CA THR A 297 19.29 -2.81 -8.86
C THR A 297 19.04 -4.19 -8.28
N LEU A 298 19.53 -4.41 -7.07
CA LEU A 298 19.27 -5.61 -6.27
C LEU A 298 18.69 -5.14 -4.93
N GLY A 299 17.48 -5.61 -4.59
CA GLY A 299 16.85 -5.42 -3.29
C GLY A 299 16.60 -6.77 -2.61
N TYR A 300 16.84 -6.81 -1.32
CA TYR A 300 16.51 -7.92 -0.43
C TYR A 300 15.75 -7.38 0.77
N TRP A 301 14.68 -8.06 1.13
CA TRP A 301 13.93 -7.78 2.34
C TRP A 301 13.60 -9.07 3.06
N GLN A 302 13.69 -9.03 4.39
CA GLN A 302 13.21 -10.11 5.25
C GLN A 302 12.29 -9.56 6.33
N ASN A 303 11.38 -10.40 6.80
CA ASN A 303 10.44 -10.10 7.87
C ASN A 303 10.22 -11.32 8.76
N ASN A 304 10.39 -11.12 10.05
CA ASN A 304 10.00 -12.07 11.09
C ASN A 304 8.94 -11.40 11.95
N ALA A 305 7.74 -11.99 11.98
CA ALA A 305 6.64 -11.42 12.73
C ALA A 305 5.89 -12.48 13.51
N ASP A 306 5.67 -12.23 14.79
CA ASP A 306 4.88 -13.08 15.68
C ASP A 306 3.65 -12.32 16.14
N ALA A 307 2.49 -12.95 16.05
CA ALA A 307 1.24 -12.38 16.48
C ALA A 307 0.51 -13.31 17.46
N SER A 308 -0.07 -12.71 18.48
CA SER A 308 -0.77 -13.40 19.55
C SER A 308 -2.16 -12.82 19.80
N SER A 309 -2.94 -13.53 20.64
CA SER A 309 -4.25 -13.08 21.12
C SER A 309 -4.24 -12.88 22.62
N GLN A 310 -5.01 -11.89 23.09
CA GLN A 310 -5.24 -11.58 24.49
C GLN A 310 -6.72 -11.80 24.83
N SER A 311 -7.01 -12.55 25.89
CA SER A 311 -8.38 -12.66 26.42
C SER A 311 -8.71 -11.50 27.35
N TYR A 312 -9.90 -10.95 27.21
CA TYR A 312 -10.50 -10.05 28.21
C TYR A 312 -11.30 -10.85 29.24
N LEU A 313 -11.70 -12.10 28.88
CA LEU A 313 -12.48 -12.92 29.76
C LEU A 313 -11.67 -13.43 30.95
N THR A 314 -12.31 -13.38 32.12
CA THR A 314 -11.77 -13.95 33.36
C THR A 314 -12.80 -14.84 34.05
N THR A 315 -12.31 -15.87 34.71
CA THR A 315 -13.10 -16.69 35.65
C THR A 315 -13.43 -15.89 36.92
N THR A 316 -14.28 -16.43 37.77
CA THR A 316 -14.61 -15.83 39.08
C THR A 316 -13.39 -15.73 40.01
N THR A 317 -12.33 -16.49 39.76
CA THR A 317 -11.06 -16.39 40.49
C THR A 317 -10.07 -15.36 39.88
N GLY A 318 -10.47 -14.66 38.79
CA GLY A 318 -9.61 -13.69 38.10
C GLY A 318 -8.63 -14.31 37.08
N ALA A 319 -8.63 -15.62 36.89
CA ALA A 319 -7.78 -16.29 35.91
C ALA A 319 -8.26 -15.99 34.48
N PRO A 320 -7.36 -15.73 33.49
CA PRO A 320 -7.75 -15.57 32.10
C PRO A 320 -8.47 -16.82 31.55
N TYR A 321 -9.53 -16.58 30.77
CA TYR A 321 -10.30 -17.65 30.16
C TYR A 321 -10.17 -17.65 28.64
N PHE A 322 -9.88 -18.80 28.06
CA PHE A 322 -9.61 -18.96 26.62
C PHE A 322 -10.51 -19.98 25.93
N GLY A 323 -11.56 -20.45 26.58
CA GLY A 323 -12.42 -21.50 26.04
C GLY A 323 -12.35 -22.80 26.84
N GLY A 324 -13.01 -23.84 26.34
CA GLY A 324 -13.07 -25.14 26.98
C GLY A 324 -14.17 -26.02 26.38
N THR A 325 -14.81 -26.85 27.21
CA THR A 325 -15.95 -27.68 26.83
C THR A 325 -17.22 -27.19 27.49
N GLY A 326 -18.38 -27.54 26.91
CA GLY A 326 -19.69 -27.19 27.45
C GLY A 326 -20.12 -25.75 27.20
N SER A 327 -20.91 -25.19 28.10
CA SER A 327 -21.48 -23.86 28.02
C SER A 327 -20.99 -22.98 29.17
N VAL A 328 -20.81 -21.71 28.91
CA VAL A 328 -20.44 -20.66 29.88
C VAL A 328 -21.46 -19.54 29.90
N ASN A 329 -21.53 -18.82 31.01
CA ASN A 329 -22.40 -17.68 31.23
C ASN A 329 -21.62 -16.39 31.05
N ILE A 330 -22.00 -15.58 30.05
CA ILE A 330 -21.51 -14.18 29.86
C ILE A 330 -22.72 -13.27 29.91
N ALA A 331 -22.77 -12.42 30.91
CA ALA A 331 -23.86 -11.45 31.12
C ALA A 331 -25.28 -12.06 31.11
N GLY A 332 -25.45 -13.25 31.68
CA GLY A 332 -26.74 -13.97 31.79
C GLY A 332 -27.08 -14.83 30.57
N ASN A 333 -26.29 -14.81 29.51
CA ASN A 333 -26.52 -15.62 28.30
C ASN A 333 -25.53 -16.80 28.19
N ALA A 334 -26.00 -17.89 27.55
CA ALA A 334 -25.19 -19.07 27.31
C ALA A 334 -24.36 -18.97 26.04
N TYR A 335 -23.08 -19.32 26.14
CA TYR A 335 -22.15 -19.36 25.00
C TYR A 335 -21.38 -20.68 24.98
N SER A 336 -21.10 -21.18 23.78
CA SER A 336 -20.26 -22.35 23.61
C SER A 336 -18.82 -22.04 24.03
N ALA A 337 -18.30 -22.80 25.01
CA ALA A 337 -16.93 -22.68 25.46
C ALA A 337 -15.91 -22.99 24.33
N SER A 338 -16.19 -23.99 23.49
CA SER A 338 -15.38 -24.36 22.34
C SER A 338 -15.47 -23.29 21.22
N GLY A 339 -16.65 -22.69 21.03
CA GLY A 339 -16.84 -21.56 20.11
C GLY A 339 -15.99 -20.34 20.52
N ILE A 340 -15.91 -20.02 21.81
CA ILE A 340 -15.01 -18.99 22.34
C ILE A 340 -13.56 -19.39 22.08
N GLY A 341 -13.17 -20.64 22.38
CA GLY A 341 -11.81 -21.13 22.20
C GLY A 341 -11.30 -21.02 20.76
N SER A 342 -12.18 -21.21 19.78
CA SER A 342 -11.84 -21.13 18.36
C SER A 342 -11.51 -19.71 17.85
N LEU A 343 -11.79 -18.68 18.66
CA LEU A 343 -11.48 -17.29 18.31
C LEU A 343 -10.02 -16.93 18.57
N PHE A 344 -9.37 -17.63 19.51
CA PHE A 344 -7.98 -17.35 19.88
C PHE A 344 -7.02 -18.11 18.96
N SER A 345 -6.03 -17.39 18.42
CA SER A 345 -4.99 -17.97 17.58
C SER A 345 -3.67 -17.22 17.76
N SER A 346 -2.58 -17.91 17.52
CA SER A 346 -1.24 -17.34 17.34
C SER A 346 -0.78 -17.61 15.92
N ASN A 347 0.01 -16.73 15.37
CA ASN A 347 0.68 -16.95 14.10
C ASN A 347 2.10 -16.40 14.12
N SER A 348 2.94 -16.98 13.27
CA SER A 348 4.29 -16.55 13.00
C SER A 348 4.48 -16.46 11.49
N THR A 349 5.15 -15.43 11.04
CA THR A 349 5.43 -15.17 9.62
C THR A 349 6.93 -15.00 9.43
N ASP A 350 7.49 -15.75 8.49
CA ASP A 350 8.88 -15.71 8.07
C ASP A 350 8.92 -15.49 6.55
N GLN A 351 9.44 -14.32 6.13
CA GLN A 351 9.46 -13.90 4.73
C GLN A 351 10.84 -13.40 4.34
N ALA A 352 11.22 -13.72 3.09
CA ALA A 352 12.41 -13.17 2.44
C ALA A 352 12.09 -12.94 0.95
N HIS A 353 12.09 -11.68 0.54
CA HIS A 353 11.76 -11.27 -0.83
C HIS A 353 12.96 -10.69 -1.56
N TRP A 354 13.05 -10.95 -2.86
CA TRP A 354 14.09 -10.44 -3.74
C TRP A 354 13.50 -9.59 -4.85
N MET A 355 14.14 -8.46 -5.12
CA MET A 355 13.82 -7.56 -6.20
C MET A 355 15.07 -7.33 -7.05
N GLN A 356 14.98 -7.54 -8.36
CA GLN A 356 16.06 -7.31 -9.29
C GLN A 356 15.57 -6.51 -10.49
N ALA A 357 16.42 -5.63 -11.00
CA ALA A 357 16.15 -4.90 -12.23
C ALA A 357 17.44 -4.64 -13.00
N LEU A 358 17.36 -4.81 -14.31
CA LEU A 358 18.38 -4.39 -15.25
C LEU A 358 17.78 -3.38 -16.20
N SER A 359 18.42 -2.22 -16.36
CA SER A 359 17.98 -1.21 -17.30
C SER A 359 19.11 -0.70 -18.18
N LEU A 360 18.75 -0.38 -19.44
CA LEU A 360 19.59 0.33 -20.40
C LEU A 360 18.82 1.57 -20.84
N LYS A 361 19.41 2.75 -20.70
CA LYS A 361 18.76 4.01 -20.99
C LYS A 361 19.69 4.96 -21.72
N THR A 362 19.18 5.56 -22.80
CA THR A 362 19.90 6.65 -23.48
C THR A 362 19.72 7.94 -22.76
N THR A 363 20.76 8.80 -22.76
CA THR A 363 20.65 10.20 -22.37
C THR A 363 19.86 11.00 -23.43
N ASN A 364 19.09 12.01 -22.99
CA ASN A 364 18.14 12.75 -23.82
C ASN A 364 18.79 13.71 -24.85
N SER A 365 20.02 13.50 -25.26
CA SER A 365 20.78 14.42 -26.16
C SER A 365 20.45 14.28 -27.66
N GLY A 366 19.74 13.19 -28.04
CA GLY A 366 19.43 12.88 -29.45
C GLY A 366 17.97 13.11 -29.84
N PRO A 367 17.63 12.94 -31.14
CA PRO A 367 16.24 12.96 -31.59
C PRO A 367 15.47 11.71 -31.11
N LEU A 368 16.16 10.60 -30.89
CA LEU A 368 15.59 9.35 -30.37
C LEU A 368 16.24 9.04 -29.02
N SER A 369 15.44 8.92 -28.02
CA SER A 369 15.82 8.32 -26.74
C SER A 369 15.06 7.02 -26.54
N TRP A 370 15.68 6.04 -25.88
CA TRP A 370 15.04 4.77 -25.58
C TRP A 370 15.48 4.24 -24.23
N GLU A 371 14.65 3.39 -23.67
CA GLU A 371 14.87 2.71 -22.40
C GLU A 371 14.36 1.28 -22.51
N VAL A 372 15.14 0.35 -21.99
CA VAL A 372 14.74 -1.04 -21.78
C VAL A 372 14.92 -1.34 -20.30
N ILE A 373 13.89 -1.86 -19.66
CA ILE A 373 13.94 -2.29 -18.27
C ILE A 373 13.33 -3.68 -18.12
N ALA A 374 14.10 -4.61 -17.55
CA ALA A 374 13.63 -5.94 -17.16
C ALA A 374 13.67 -6.06 -15.65
N THR A 375 12.58 -6.52 -15.05
CA THR A 375 12.47 -6.65 -13.59
C THR A 375 12.03 -8.05 -13.20
N HIS A 376 12.49 -8.50 -12.04
CA HIS A 376 12.06 -9.74 -11.42
C HIS A 376 11.88 -9.55 -9.93
N PHE A 377 10.71 -9.93 -9.44
CA PHE A 377 10.36 -9.94 -8.02
C PHE A 377 9.97 -11.34 -7.61
N ASN A 378 10.55 -11.87 -6.54
CA ASN A 378 10.32 -13.24 -6.09
C ASN A 378 10.24 -13.32 -4.56
N TYR A 379 9.26 -14.09 -4.08
CA TYR A 379 9.16 -14.52 -2.69
C TYR A 379 10.06 -15.74 -2.50
N GLY A 380 11.32 -15.50 -2.12
CA GLY A 380 12.29 -16.58 -1.90
C GLY A 380 11.91 -17.45 -0.69
N ASN A 381 11.30 -16.85 0.32
CA ASN A 381 10.64 -17.50 1.45
C ASN A 381 9.39 -16.69 1.82
N ALA A 382 8.26 -17.35 2.08
CA ALA A 382 7.04 -16.67 2.51
C ALA A 382 6.15 -17.67 3.27
N LEU A 383 6.54 -18.00 4.48
CA LEU A 383 5.85 -18.94 5.35
C LEU A 383 5.01 -18.19 6.38
N THR A 384 3.77 -18.62 6.54
CA THR A 384 2.92 -18.23 7.65
C THR A 384 2.46 -19.47 8.39
N ARG A 385 2.83 -19.57 9.65
CA ARG A 385 2.45 -20.63 10.56
C ARG A 385 1.32 -20.15 11.46
N THR A 386 0.24 -20.89 11.59
CA THR A 386 -0.92 -20.51 12.40
C THR A 386 -1.31 -21.66 13.28
N SER A 387 -1.52 -21.40 14.58
CA SER A 387 -2.01 -22.38 15.54
C SER A 387 -3.48 -22.75 15.23
N THR A 388 -3.82 -24.02 15.41
CA THR A 388 -5.20 -24.52 15.36
C THR A 388 -5.61 -25.22 16.66
N GLY A 389 -4.68 -25.36 17.60
CA GLY A 389 -4.93 -25.94 18.92
C GLY A 389 -5.61 -24.97 19.88
N PRO A 390 -6.05 -25.47 21.05
CA PRO A 390 -6.69 -24.64 22.06
C PRO A 390 -5.68 -23.75 22.81
N TYR A 391 -6.08 -22.54 23.12
CA TYR A 391 -5.35 -21.68 24.05
C TYR A 391 -5.56 -22.14 25.52
N PRO A 392 -4.58 -21.93 26.42
CA PRO A 392 -3.29 -21.22 26.19
C PRO A 392 -2.17 -22.09 25.57
N LEU A 393 -2.39 -23.41 25.41
CA LEU A 393 -1.35 -24.33 24.88
C LEU A 393 -0.86 -23.87 23.49
N ALA A 394 -1.78 -23.38 22.63
CA ALA A 394 -1.48 -22.88 21.30
C ALA A 394 -0.52 -21.66 21.25
N GLN A 395 -0.19 -21.06 22.40
CA GLN A 395 0.84 -20.01 22.44
C GLN A 395 2.27 -20.56 22.34
N SER A 396 2.48 -21.83 22.66
CA SER A 396 3.82 -22.41 22.77
C SER A 396 3.97 -23.78 22.11
N ALA A 397 2.89 -24.42 21.64
CA ALA A 397 2.95 -25.74 21.05
C ALA A 397 1.61 -26.11 20.35
N GLY A 398 1.55 -27.30 19.78
CA GLY A 398 0.33 -27.95 19.31
C GLY A 398 0.13 -27.85 17.81
N PRO A 399 -0.99 -28.42 17.33
CA PRO A 399 -1.25 -28.53 15.90
C PRO A 399 -1.49 -27.16 15.25
N GLY A 400 -1.21 -27.11 13.95
CA GLY A 400 -1.42 -25.90 13.17
C GLY A 400 -1.41 -26.12 11.68
N ARG A 401 -1.18 -25.00 10.99
CA ARG A 401 -1.07 -24.94 9.54
C ARG A 401 0.12 -24.11 9.13
N ILE A 402 0.71 -24.48 7.98
CA ILE A 402 1.81 -23.79 7.35
C ILE A 402 1.33 -23.41 5.96
N ALA A 403 1.01 -22.14 5.75
CA ALA A 403 0.81 -21.56 4.42
C ALA A 403 2.16 -21.17 3.85
N ASP A 404 2.42 -21.57 2.60
CA ASP A 404 3.67 -21.33 1.92
C ASP A 404 3.41 -20.58 0.61
N ALA A 405 3.65 -19.27 0.62
CA ALA A 405 3.56 -18.44 -0.57
C ALA A 405 4.92 -18.25 -1.28
N SER A 406 5.96 -19.00 -0.89
CA SER A 406 7.22 -19.02 -1.59
C SER A 406 6.99 -19.37 -3.06
N ASP A 407 7.84 -18.88 -3.96
CA ASP A 407 7.64 -19.07 -5.39
C ASP A 407 6.50 -18.21 -6.02
N THR A 408 5.81 -17.37 -5.23
CA THR A 408 4.99 -16.28 -5.74
C THR A 408 5.89 -15.16 -6.25
N GLY A 409 5.54 -14.53 -7.38
CA GLY A 409 6.36 -13.45 -7.91
C GLY A 409 5.90 -12.96 -9.28
N TRP A 410 6.67 -12.04 -9.85
CA TRP A 410 6.41 -11.50 -11.18
C TRP A 410 7.69 -11.09 -11.90
N THR A 411 7.57 -11.05 -13.22
CA THR A 411 8.62 -10.55 -14.11
C THR A 411 7.99 -9.55 -15.07
N THR A 412 8.65 -8.43 -15.32
CA THR A 412 8.23 -7.44 -16.31
C THR A 412 9.34 -7.11 -17.28
N LEU A 413 8.98 -6.79 -18.51
CA LEU A 413 9.86 -6.24 -19.53
C LEU A 413 9.18 -5.05 -20.19
N ASP A 414 9.81 -3.90 -20.11
CA ASP A 414 9.38 -2.66 -20.75
C ASP A 414 10.43 -2.18 -21.74
N VAL A 415 10.00 -1.88 -22.96
CA VAL A 415 10.80 -1.21 -23.98
C VAL A 415 10.08 0.07 -24.34
N LYS A 416 10.75 1.20 -24.19
CA LYS A 416 10.20 2.53 -24.47
C LYS A 416 11.12 3.28 -25.42
N GLY A 417 10.54 4.01 -26.38
CA GLY A 417 11.23 4.95 -27.24
C GLY A 417 10.52 6.29 -27.26
N THR A 418 11.26 7.36 -27.37
CA THR A 418 10.69 8.70 -27.62
C THR A 418 11.46 9.36 -28.74
N TRP A 419 10.77 9.62 -29.83
CA TRP A 419 11.28 10.39 -30.95
C TRP A 419 10.82 11.84 -30.83
N ARG A 420 11.77 12.78 -30.93
CA ARG A 420 11.51 14.23 -30.87
C ARG A 420 11.88 14.85 -32.21
N GLN A 421 10.92 15.49 -32.84
CA GLN A 421 11.17 16.28 -34.02
C GLN A 421 12.20 17.40 -33.72
N LYS A 422 13.20 17.58 -34.57
CA LYS A 422 14.19 18.65 -34.44
C LYS A 422 13.92 19.76 -35.40
N GLY A 423 14.41 20.99 -35.05
CA GLY A 423 14.39 22.18 -35.90
C GLY A 423 13.42 23.26 -35.46
N ARG A 424 13.51 24.45 -36.12
CA ARG A 424 12.55 25.52 -35.90
C ARG A 424 11.17 25.04 -36.39
N GLY A 425 10.18 24.97 -35.49
CA GLY A 425 8.86 24.44 -35.79
C GLY A 425 8.65 22.97 -35.42
N ALA A 426 9.50 22.37 -34.57
CA ALA A 426 9.28 21.07 -34.03
C ALA A 426 7.96 21.02 -33.26
N GLN A 427 7.00 20.23 -33.76
CA GLN A 427 5.66 20.13 -33.23
C GLN A 427 5.36 18.79 -32.57
N HIS A 428 6.10 17.74 -32.90
CA HIS A 428 5.79 16.38 -32.48
C HIS A 428 6.83 15.77 -31.57
N SER A 429 6.34 15.08 -30.53
CA SER A 429 7.14 14.19 -29.68
C SER A 429 6.40 12.85 -29.54
N VAL A 430 6.84 11.87 -30.29
CA VAL A 430 6.20 10.54 -30.37
C VAL A 430 6.89 9.60 -29.42
N SER A 431 6.15 9.10 -28.43
CA SER A 431 6.58 8.02 -27.53
C SER A 431 5.89 6.73 -27.92
N PHE A 432 6.60 5.62 -27.87
CA PHE A 432 6.07 4.30 -28.19
C PHE A 432 6.77 3.23 -27.38
N GLY A 433 6.16 2.07 -27.26
CA GLY A 433 6.78 0.99 -26.51
C GLY A 433 6.03 -0.32 -26.56
N ALA A 434 6.70 -1.33 -25.99
CA ALA A 434 6.18 -2.66 -25.76
C ALA A 434 6.32 -3.00 -24.28
N HIS A 435 5.37 -3.76 -23.76
CA HIS A 435 5.34 -4.24 -22.38
C HIS A 435 5.01 -5.73 -22.39
N ALA A 436 5.65 -6.49 -21.52
CA ALA A 436 5.26 -7.85 -21.19
C ALA A 436 5.40 -8.05 -19.68
N ASP A 437 4.41 -8.70 -19.09
CA ASP A 437 4.45 -9.13 -17.68
C ASP A 437 3.98 -10.56 -17.53
N GLN A 438 4.42 -11.19 -16.45
CA GLN A 438 3.90 -12.47 -15.98
C GLN A 438 3.86 -12.47 -14.48
N TYR A 439 2.69 -12.82 -13.92
CA TYR A 439 2.47 -12.99 -12.48
C TYR A 439 2.22 -14.47 -12.19
N LYS A 440 2.80 -14.96 -11.10
CA LYS A 440 2.62 -16.32 -10.59
C LYS A 440 2.15 -16.26 -9.15
N LEU A 441 1.08 -16.98 -8.84
CA LEU A 441 0.61 -17.26 -7.48
C LEU A 441 0.97 -18.70 -7.13
N ALA A 442 1.55 -18.91 -5.97
CA ALA A 442 1.68 -20.18 -5.28
C ALA A 442 1.26 -20.02 -3.82
N ASN A 443 0.28 -20.79 -3.35
CA ASN A 443 -0.22 -20.65 -1.98
C ASN A 443 -0.74 -22.00 -1.42
N PRO A 444 0.08 -23.07 -1.40
CA PRO A 444 -0.26 -24.30 -0.69
C PRO A 444 -0.25 -24.08 0.81
N THR A 445 -1.16 -24.75 1.49
CA THR A 445 -1.24 -24.79 2.94
C THR A 445 -1.18 -26.24 3.41
N TYR A 446 -0.33 -26.52 4.37
CA TYR A 446 -0.09 -27.85 4.91
C TYR A 446 -0.55 -27.91 6.38
N SER A 447 -1.00 -29.09 6.82
CA SER A 447 -1.17 -29.38 8.23
C SER A 447 0.18 -29.60 8.90
N THR A 448 0.27 -29.32 10.20
CA THR A 448 1.44 -29.66 11.02
C THR A 448 1.00 -30.07 12.42
N SER A 449 1.74 -30.96 13.06
CA SER A 449 1.53 -31.35 14.44
C SER A 449 2.09 -30.37 15.47
N ASP A 450 3.07 -29.58 15.04
CA ASP A 450 3.64 -28.46 15.82
C ASP A 450 3.73 -27.22 14.94
N TRP A 451 2.88 -26.24 15.23
CA TRP A 451 2.80 -25.01 14.41
C TRP A 451 4.05 -24.13 14.55
N ILE A 452 4.83 -24.27 15.64
CA ILE A 452 6.03 -23.45 15.88
C ILE A 452 7.21 -23.99 15.07
N ASN A 453 7.57 -25.26 15.28
CA ASN A 453 8.80 -25.85 14.75
C ASN A 453 8.56 -27.06 13.84
N GLY A 454 7.33 -27.54 13.73
CA GLY A 454 7.01 -28.77 12.99
C GLY A 454 7.15 -28.62 11.48
N ASP A 455 7.38 -29.73 10.82
CA ASP A 455 7.47 -29.84 9.38
C ASP A 455 6.10 -29.73 8.70
N LYS A 456 6.09 -29.49 7.39
CA LYS A 456 4.91 -29.58 6.53
C LYS A 456 4.43 -31.01 6.47
N GLY A 457 3.21 -31.26 6.93
CA GLY A 457 2.54 -32.54 6.84
C GLY A 457 1.68 -32.67 5.58
N ALA A 458 0.47 -33.22 5.70
CA ALA A 458 -0.45 -33.38 4.57
C ALA A 458 -0.91 -32.03 4.00
N LEU A 459 -1.06 -31.98 2.67
CA LEU A 459 -1.62 -30.82 1.98
C LEU A 459 -3.06 -30.60 2.44
N PHE A 460 -3.37 -29.40 2.93
CA PHE A 460 -4.69 -28.99 3.41
C PHE A 460 -5.47 -28.22 2.34
N SER A 461 -4.85 -27.25 1.72
CA SER A 461 -5.40 -26.48 0.59
C SER A 461 -4.29 -25.98 -0.32
N ASP A 462 -4.63 -25.71 -1.58
CA ASP A 462 -3.72 -25.09 -2.54
C ASP A 462 -4.51 -24.18 -3.48
N SER A 463 -3.93 -23.03 -3.79
CA SER A 463 -4.43 -22.12 -4.81
C SER A 463 -3.23 -21.61 -5.61
N ARG A 464 -3.21 -21.86 -6.90
CA ARG A 464 -2.11 -21.44 -7.77
C ARG A 464 -2.57 -21.10 -9.17
N GLY A 465 -1.74 -20.37 -9.90
CA GLY A 465 -1.99 -20.01 -11.29
C GLY A 465 -1.06 -18.93 -11.78
N LYS A 466 -1.26 -18.55 -13.04
CA LYS A 466 -0.46 -17.52 -13.70
C LYS A 466 -1.32 -16.60 -14.54
N THR A 467 -0.91 -15.33 -14.66
CA THR A 467 -1.40 -14.40 -15.68
C THR A 467 -0.23 -13.84 -16.47
N ARG A 468 -0.47 -13.48 -17.73
CA ARG A 468 0.50 -12.83 -18.62
C ARG A 468 -0.22 -11.73 -19.40
N THR A 469 0.43 -10.56 -19.49
CA THR A 469 -0.01 -9.46 -20.34
C THR A 469 1.08 -9.10 -21.33
N GLU A 470 0.70 -8.85 -22.56
CA GLU A 470 1.55 -8.31 -23.62
C GLU A 470 0.87 -7.06 -24.16
N ALA A 471 1.63 -6.01 -24.38
CA ALA A 471 1.05 -4.75 -24.87
C ALA A 471 1.99 -4.00 -25.81
N LEU A 472 1.36 -3.28 -26.74
CA LEU A 472 1.99 -2.25 -27.56
C LEU A 472 1.26 -0.93 -27.36
N TRP A 473 2.02 0.16 -27.30
CA TRP A 473 1.44 1.48 -27.11
C TRP A 473 2.21 2.53 -27.90
N ALA A 474 1.50 3.58 -28.27
CA ALA A 474 2.10 4.79 -28.85
C ALA A 474 1.32 6.04 -28.41
N GLN A 475 2.02 7.16 -28.35
CA GLN A 475 1.46 8.45 -27.95
C GLN A 475 2.24 9.56 -28.64
N ASP A 476 1.53 10.52 -29.24
CA ASP A 476 2.13 11.74 -29.79
C ASP A 476 1.71 12.95 -28.96
N VAL A 477 2.67 13.74 -28.54
CA VAL A 477 2.47 15.06 -27.99
C VAL A 477 2.67 16.06 -29.12
N TRP A 478 1.56 16.58 -29.64
CA TRP A 478 1.52 17.49 -30.77
C TRP A 478 1.28 18.93 -30.30
N ARG A 479 2.27 19.79 -30.52
CA ARG A 479 2.15 21.23 -30.29
C ARG A 479 1.45 21.86 -31.49
N ILE A 480 0.14 22.01 -31.42
CA ILE A 480 -0.71 22.56 -32.48
C ILE A 480 -0.38 24.07 -32.70
N ALA A 481 -0.23 24.77 -31.58
CA ALA A 481 0.12 26.17 -31.51
C ALA A 481 1.07 26.45 -30.33
N PRO A 482 1.69 27.61 -30.19
CA PRO A 482 2.55 27.90 -29.04
C PRO A 482 1.90 27.72 -27.68
N ASP A 483 0.60 27.94 -27.60
CA ASP A 483 -0.25 27.85 -26.39
C ASP A 483 -1.19 26.66 -26.39
N LEU A 484 -1.20 25.82 -27.44
CA LEU A 484 -2.11 24.71 -27.59
C LEU A 484 -1.38 23.39 -27.90
N MET A 485 -1.56 22.41 -27.04
CA MET A 485 -0.94 21.10 -27.13
C MET A 485 -2.00 20.00 -27.07
N ALA A 486 -1.98 19.08 -28.01
CA ALA A 486 -2.77 17.87 -27.97
C ALA A 486 -1.87 16.66 -27.66
N THR A 487 -2.38 15.72 -26.90
CA THR A 487 -1.76 14.41 -26.74
C THR A 487 -2.75 13.36 -27.22
N ILE A 488 -2.32 12.53 -28.17
CA ILE A 488 -3.14 11.46 -28.75
C ILE A 488 -2.35 10.18 -28.64
N GLY A 489 -2.98 9.15 -28.11
CA GLY A 489 -2.31 7.86 -27.92
C GLY A 489 -3.26 6.70 -27.79
N GLY A 490 -2.68 5.52 -27.70
CA GLY A 490 -3.43 4.31 -27.47
C GLY A 490 -2.53 3.16 -27.05
N ARG A 491 -3.16 2.21 -26.40
CA ARG A 491 -2.52 0.97 -25.94
C ARG A 491 -3.39 -0.21 -26.33
N TYR A 492 -2.79 -1.20 -26.95
CA TYR A 492 -3.40 -2.50 -27.20
C TYR A 492 -2.80 -3.52 -26.26
N GLU A 493 -3.65 -4.29 -25.59
CA GLU A 493 -3.23 -5.29 -24.59
C GLU A 493 -3.87 -6.63 -24.96
N ARG A 494 -3.07 -7.68 -24.83
CA ARG A 494 -3.50 -9.09 -24.85
C ARG A 494 -3.15 -9.72 -23.52
N TRP A 495 -4.15 -10.30 -22.87
CA TRP A 495 -4.01 -10.92 -21.57
C TRP A 495 -4.46 -12.36 -21.58
N ARG A 496 -3.85 -13.18 -20.74
CA ARG A 496 -4.16 -14.60 -20.58
C ARG A 496 -3.95 -15.01 -19.12
N ALA A 497 -4.87 -15.83 -18.57
CA ALA A 497 -4.71 -16.54 -17.30
C ALA A 497 -4.72 -18.05 -17.55
N TYR A 498 -3.82 -18.78 -16.92
CA TYR A 498 -3.54 -20.18 -17.19
C TYR A 498 -2.89 -20.87 -16.00
N ASP A 499 -2.75 -22.22 -16.05
CA ASP A 499 -2.21 -23.05 -14.97
C ASP A 499 -2.99 -22.88 -13.65
N GLY A 500 -4.28 -22.51 -13.72
CA GLY A 500 -5.14 -22.35 -12.56
C GLY A 500 -5.45 -23.69 -11.89
N PHE A 501 -5.28 -23.77 -10.56
CA PHE A 501 -5.53 -24.97 -9.79
C PHE A 501 -6.01 -24.65 -8.38
N ASN A 502 -6.98 -25.42 -7.89
CA ASN A 502 -7.42 -25.41 -6.52
C ASN A 502 -7.45 -26.82 -5.94
N PHE A 503 -7.07 -26.91 -4.68
CA PHE A 503 -7.24 -28.09 -3.85
C PHE A 503 -7.79 -27.67 -2.49
N ALA A 504 -8.76 -28.39 -1.98
CA ALA A 504 -9.27 -28.21 -0.63
C ALA A 504 -9.57 -29.58 -0.01
N THR A 505 -9.29 -29.71 1.28
CA THR A 505 -9.64 -30.90 2.06
C THR A 505 -10.98 -30.69 2.75
N SER A 506 -11.90 -31.63 2.60
CA SER A 506 -13.17 -31.65 3.36
C SER A 506 -12.95 -31.93 4.86
N GLY A 507 -13.95 -31.69 5.65
CA GLY A 507 -13.93 -32.07 7.09
C GLY A 507 -13.72 -33.57 7.35
N SER A 508 -13.97 -34.43 6.34
CA SER A 508 -13.70 -35.89 6.38
C SER A 508 -12.28 -36.25 5.94
N GLY A 509 -11.43 -35.26 5.59
CA GLY A 509 -10.05 -35.49 5.11
C GLY A 509 -9.92 -35.85 3.63
N THR A 510 -11.02 -35.89 2.87
CA THR A 510 -10.99 -36.13 1.43
C THR A 510 -10.59 -34.87 0.69
N GLY A 511 -9.59 -34.97 -0.19
CA GLY A 511 -9.12 -33.84 -1.01
C GLY A 511 -9.88 -33.73 -2.34
N PHE A 512 -10.13 -32.50 -2.78
CA PHE A 512 -10.83 -32.18 -4.04
C PHE A 512 -9.92 -31.30 -4.92
N PRO A 513 -9.17 -31.90 -5.86
CA PRO A 513 -8.39 -31.15 -6.84
C PRO A 513 -9.28 -30.63 -7.97
N VAL A 514 -9.12 -29.36 -8.35
CA VAL A 514 -9.84 -28.71 -9.45
C VAL A 514 -8.86 -27.96 -10.32
N ASN A 515 -8.72 -28.36 -11.60
CA ASN A 515 -8.03 -27.58 -12.62
C ASN A 515 -8.99 -26.50 -13.13
N GLN A 516 -8.56 -25.27 -13.09
CA GLN A 516 -9.32 -24.14 -13.55
C GLN A 516 -9.13 -23.90 -15.06
N PRO A 517 -10.12 -23.37 -15.76
CA PRO A 517 -10.01 -23.11 -17.19
C PRO A 517 -8.98 -22.01 -17.48
N GLU A 518 -8.34 -22.13 -18.63
CA GLU A 518 -7.58 -21.03 -19.23
C GLU A 518 -8.57 -20.00 -19.79
N VAL A 519 -8.28 -18.71 -19.54
CA VAL A 519 -9.07 -17.60 -20.07
C VAL A 519 -8.16 -16.54 -20.67
N SER A 520 -8.66 -15.86 -21.70
CA SER A 520 -7.92 -14.78 -22.37
C SER A 520 -8.87 -13.68 -22.81
N ASP A 521 -8.34 -12.46 -22.85
CA ASP A 521 -9.04 -11.30 -23.38
C ASP A 521 -8.04 -10.32 -24.00
N SER A 522 -8.55 -9.36 -24.77
CA SER A 522 -7.70 -8.32 -25.37
C SER A 522 -8.51 -7.06 -25.62
N GLY A 523 -7.82 -5.94 -25.76
CA GLY A 523 -8.53 -4.73 -26.10
C GLY A 523 -7.65 -3.53 -26.35
N PHE A 524 -8.27 -2.51 -26.93
CA PHE A 524 -7.65 -1.25 -27.25
C PHE A 524 -8.16 -0.14 -26.31
N SER A 525 -7.21 0.66 -25.82
CA SER A 525 -7.41 1.74 -24.85
C SER A 525 -6.93 3.06 -25.42
N PRO A 526 -7.81 3.84 -26.11
CA PRO A 526 -7.47 5.17 -26.63
C PRO A 526 -7.28 6.17 -25.50
N LYS A 527 -6.42 7.17 -25.75
CA LYS A 527 -6.09 8.29 -24.86
C LYS A 527 -6.08 9.57 -25.66
N LEU A 528 -6.67 10.61 -25.09
CA LEU A 528 -6.73 11.96 -25.69
C LEU A 528 -6.60 12.99 -24.60
N SER A 529 -5.81 14.04 -24.85
CA SER A 529 -5.76 15.22 -23.99
C SER A 529 -5.53 16.46 -24.82
N LEU A 530 -6.11 17.58 -24.38
CA LEU A 530 -5.90 18.90 -24.96
C LEU A 530 -5.54 19.87 -23.83
N THR A 531 -4.36 20.47 -23.90
CA THR A 531 -3.88 21.48 -22.95
C THR A 531 -3.79 22.82 -23.64
N TRP A 532 -4.49 23.81 -23.11
CA TRP A 532 -4.45 25.20 -23.55
C TRP A 532 -3.81 26.06 -22.46
N GLN A 533 -2.71 26.74 -22.81
CA GLN A 533 -2.03 27.71 -21.96
C GLN A 533 -2.65 29.08 -22.21
N ALA A 534 -3.73 29.43 -21.50
CA ALA A 534 -4.52 30.65 -21.74
C ALA A 534 -3.73 31.92 -21.45
N THR A 535 -2.85 31.87 -20.44
CA THR A 535 -1.88 32.93 -20.12
C THR A 535 -0.59 32.30 -19.58
N ASN A 536 0.41 33.09 -19.22
CA ASN A 536 1.64 32.56 -18.60
C ASN A 536 1.37 31.79 -17.29
N ASP A 537 0.31 32.16 -16.56
CA ASP A 537 -0.03 31.58 -15.27
C ASP A 537 -1.15 30.54 -15.35
N TRP A 538 -2.07 30.67 -16.32
CA TRP A 538 -3.27 29.87 -16.40
C TRP A 538 -3.21 28.84 -17.52
N SER A 539 -3.49 27.60 -17.17
CA SER A 539 -3.67 26.51 -18.13
C SER A 539 -4.98 25.75 -17.87
N MET A 540 -5.54 25.22 -18.93
CA MET A 540 -6.70 24.32 -18.89
C MET A 540 -6.38 23.06 -19.65
N THR A 541 -6.61 21.88 -19.01
CA THR A 541 -6.38 20.58 -19.61
C THR A 541 -7.65 19.75 -19.56
N GLY A 542 -8.11 19.31 -20.73
CA GLY A 542 -9.18 18.31 -20.87
C GLY A 542 -8.54 16.97 -21.24
N SER A 543 -8.83 15.92 -20.50
CA SER A 543 -8.30 14.57 -20.73
C SER A 543 -9.43 13.55 -20.83
N PHE A 544 -9.28 12.58 -21.73
CA PHE A 544 -10.20 11.46 -21.93
C PHE A 544 -9.39 10.18 -22.13
N GLY A 545 -9.81 9.09 -21.50
CA GLY A 545 -9.13 7.82 -21.62
C GLY A 545 -10.02 6.63 -21.36
N LYS A 546 -9.75 5.55 -22.09
CA LYS A 546 -10.24 4.22 -21.78
C LYS A 546 -9.14 3.39 -21.18
N ALA A 547 -9.46 2.51 -20.22
CA ALA A 547 -8.55 1.51 -19.66
C ALA A 547 -9.26 0.17 -19.51
N LEU A 548 -8.48 -0.91 -19.57
CA LEU A 548 -8.94 -2.27 -19.32
C LEU A 548 -8.11 -2.82 -18.14
N ARG A 549 -8.79 -3.13 -17.02
CA ARG A 549 -8.15 -3.84 -15.92
C ARG A 549 -8.49 -5.31 -15.98
N PHE A 550 -7.52 -6.13 -16.30
CA PHE A 550 -7.68 -7.58 -16.31
C PHE A 550 -7.71 -8.12 -14.87
N PRO A 551 -8.48 -9.21 -14.62
CA PRO A 551 -8.49 -9.87 -13.34
C PRO A 551 -7.09 -10.38 -12.95
N THR A 552 -6.77 -10.31 -11.67
CA THR A 552 -5.53 -10.86 -11.13
C THR A 552 -5.62 -12.39 -10.96
N VAL A 553 -4.48 -13.05 -10.82
CA VAL A 553 -4.42 -14.51 -10.57
C VAL A 553 -5.29 -14.89 -9.37
N GLY A 554 -5.19 -14.12 -8.29
CA GLY A 554 -5.91 -14.42 -7.06
C GLY A 554 -7.42 -14.23 -7.18
N GLU A 555 -7.89 -13.21 -7.91
CA GLU A 555 -9.32 -13.02 -8.16
C GLU A 555 -9.92 -14.20 -8.94
N LEU A 556 -9.15 -14.79 -9.86
CA LEU A 556 -9.59 -15.92 -10.68
C LEU A 556 -9.48 -17.26 -9.97
N TYR A 557 -8.39 -17.50 -9.23
CA TYR A 557 -8.01 -18.84 -8.82
C TYR A 557 -7.79 -19.01 -7.31
N GLN A 558 -7.76 -17.93 -6.50
CA GLN A 558 -7.49 -18.08 -5.07
C GLN A 558 -8.77 -18.23 -4.25
N ASN A 559 -8.89 -19.36 -3.55
CA ASN A 559 -9.82 -19.52 -2.43
C ASN A 559 -9.14 -19.02 -1.15
N VAL A 560 -9.80 -18.15 -0.40
CA VAL A 560 -9.26 -17.59 0.84
C VAL A 560 -10.22 -17.84 1.98
N GLN A 561 -9.76 -18.45 3.06
CA GLN A 561 -10.48 -18.53 4.31
C GLN A 561 -9.82 -17.61 5.35
N THR A 562 -10.59 -16.64 5.85
CA THR A 562 -10.15 -15.73 6.91
C THR A 562 -11.11 -15.83 8.08
N GLY A 563 -10.68 -16.48 9.14
CA GLY A 563 -11.57 -16.81 10.28
C GLY A 563 -12.78 -17.64 9.84
N GLN A 564 -13.97 -17.10 10.04
CA GLN A 564 -15.24 -17.72 9.61
C GLN A 564 -15.73 -17.22 8.23
N SER A 565 -14.93 -16.46 7.51
CA SER A 565 -15.28 -15.97 6.16
C SER A 565 -14.54 -16.77 5.11
N PHE A 566 -15.26 -17.22 4.09
CA PHE A 566 -14.69 -17.93 2.94
C PHE A 566 -14.86 -17.08 1.68
N THR A 567 -13.76 -16.83 0.96
CA THR A 567 -13.78 -16.17 -0.34
C THR A 567 -13.52 -17.20 -1.42
N GLN A 568 -14.49 -17.37 -2.31
CA GLN A 568 -14.40 -18.30 -3.42
C GLN A 568 -13.81 -17.62 -4.67
N ALA A 569 -12.91 -18.29 -5.34
CA ALA A 569 -12.38 -17.92 -6.64
C ALA A 569 -13.45 -17.92 -7.73
N ASN A 570 -13.30 -17.04 -8.72
CA ASN A 570 -14.21 -16.98 -9.87
C ASN A 570 -13.42 -16.90 -11.18
N PRO A 571 -13.22 -18.03 -11.89
CA PRO A 571 -12.41 -18.07 -13.11
C PRO A 571 -13.10 -17.40 -14.33
N PHE A 572 -14.35 -16.98 -14.20
CA PHE A 572 -15.14 -16.40 -15.29
C PHE A 572 -15.28 -14.87 -15.20
N LEU A 573 -14.43 -14.21 -14.42
CA LEU A 573 -14.43 -12.76 -14.31
C LEU A 573 -14.04 -12.10 -15.64
N LYS A 574 -14.79 -11.07 -16.02
CA LYS A 574 -14.49 -10.21 -17.17
C LYS A 574 -13.59 -9.05 -16.76
N PRO A 575 -12.77 -8.51 -17.68
CA PRO A 575 -12.00 -7.30 -17.39
C PRO A 575 -12.90 -6.10 -17.07
N GLU A 576 -12.50 -5.28 -16.10
CA GLU A 576 -13.11 -3.96 -15.91
C GLU A 576 -12.82 -3.07 -17.10
N LYS A 577 -13.84 -2.39 -17.60
CA LYS A 577 -13.75 -1.40 -18.70
C LYS A 577 -14.01 -0.03 -18.10
N VAL A 578 -12.97 0.77 -18.04
CA VAL A 578 -13.00 2.11 -17.45
C VAL A 578 -13.01 3.15 -18.56
N LEU A 579 -13.96 4.07 -18.49
CA LEU A 579 -14.04 5.26 -19.35
C LEU A 579 -13.96 6.47 -18.43
N ALA A 580 -12.92 7.27 -18.57
CA ALA A 580 -12.64 8.40 -17.69
C ALA A 580 -12.48 9.70 -18.46
N GLY A 581 -12.96 10.80 -17.88
CA GLY A 581 -12.74 12.16 -18.34
C GLY A 581 -12.37 13.08 -17.20
N GLU A 582 -11.50 14.05 -17.46
CA GLU A 582 -11.11 15.08 -16.51
C GLU A 582 -10.98 16.44 -17.22
N LEU A 583 -11.44 17.49 -16.56
CA LEU A 583 -11.20 18.88 -16.92
C LEU A 583 -10.51 19.55 -15.74
N ALA A 584 -9.25 19.96 -15.93
CA ALA A 584 -8.43 20.62 -14.93
C ALA A 584 -8.13 22.06 -15.33
N LEU A 585 -8.44 23.02 -14.47
CA LEU A 585 -8.02 24.41 -14.55
C LEU A 585 -6.93 24.64 -13.51
N GLU A 586 -5.75 25.07 -13.95
CA GLU A 586 -4.63 25.32 -13.06
C GLU A 586 -4.11 26.75 -13.23
N ARG A 587 -3.90 27.42 -12.11
CA ARG A 587 -3.08 28.64 -12.03
C ARG A 587 -1.78 28.30 -11.33
N ARG A 588 -0.66 28.62 -11.96
CA ARG A 588 0.68 28.43 -11.40
C ARG A 588 1.51 29.69 -11.54
N THR A 589 2.03 30.17 -10.42
CA THR A 589 3.02 31.25 -10.37
C THR A 589 4.32 30.71 -9.74
N SER A 590 5.33 31.57 -9.57
CA SER A 590 6.58 31.17 -8.91
C SER A 590 6.41 30.71 -7.45
N ASP A 591 5.40 31.20 -6.76
CA ASP A 591 5.15 31.00 -5.32
C ASP A 591 3.82 30.33 -5.00
N SER A 592 2.98 30.04 -6.00
CA SER A 592 1.67 29.46 -5.77
C SER A 592 1.20 28.52 -6.89
N LYS A 593 0.36 27.58 -6.49
CA LYS A 593 -0.40 26.69 -7.38
C LYS A 593 -1.84 26.63 -6.88
N LEU A 594 -2.79 26.77 -7.77
CA LEU A 594 -4.19 26.51 -7.51
C LEU A 594 -4.73 25.68 -8.66
N ARG A 595 -5.30 24.51 -8.38
CA ARG A 595 -5.94 23.66 -9.38
C ARG A 595 -7.34 23.28 -8.95
N VAL A 596 -8.27 23.33 -9.90
CA VAL A 596 -9.62 22.77 -9.81
C VAL A 596 -9.74 21.71 -10.87
N SER A 597 -10.08 20.49 -10.50
CA SER A 597 -10.33 19.37 -11.42
C SER A 597 -11.76 18.87 -11.27
N LEU A 598 -12.47 18.78 -12.39
CA LEU A 598 -13.73 18.06 -12.52
C LEU A 598 -13.45 16.72 -13.18
N PHE A 599 -13.94 15.63 -12.62
CA PHE A 599 -13.69 14.31 -13.18
C PHE A 599 -14.95 13.43 -13.14
N GLU A 600 -15.06 12.57 -14.14
CA GLU A 600 -16.08 11.53 -14.21
C GLU A 600 -15.47 10.24 -14.74
N GLU A 601 -15.88 9.12 -14.13
CA GLU A 601 -15.41 7.78 -14.45
C GLU A 601 -16.58 6.82 -14.46
N HIS A 602 -16.71 6.05 -15.54
CA HIS A 602 -17.65 4.96 -15.70
C HIS A 602 -16.89 3.65 -15.75
N VAL A 603 -17.17 2.73 -14.83
CA VAL A 603 -16.59 1.40 -14.82
C VAL A 603 -17.69 0.40 -15.16
N SER A 604 -17.53 -0.32 -16.26
CA SER A 604 -18.35 -1.48 -16.61
C SER A 604 -17.64 -2.76 -16.19
N ASP A 605 -18.41 -3.76 -15.80
CA ASP A 605 -17.90 -5.04 -15.30
C ASP A 605 -16.98 -4.88 -14.07
N ALA A 606 -17.29 -3.92 -13.16
CA ALA A 606 -16.46 -3.59 -12.02
C ALA A 606 -16.26 -4.82 -11.09
N LEU A 607 -15.01 -5.17 -10.79
CA LEU A 607 -14.68 -6.31 -9.92
C LEU A 607 -14.78 -5.90 -8.45
N ILE A 608 -15.89 -6.25 -7.83
CA ILE A 608 -16.19 -5.91 -6.43
C ILE A 608 -16.51 -7.17 -5.66
N SER A 609 -15.91 -7.33 -4.48
CA SER A 609 -16.24 -8.42 -3.56
C SER A 609 -17.65 -8.22 -3.00
N GLN A 610 -18.43 -9.28 -3.07
CA GLN A 610 -19.77 -9.37 -2.49
C GLN A 610 -19.81 -10.52 -1.50
N THR A 611 -20.58 -10.37 -0.45
CA THR A 611 -20.78 -11.44 0.57
C THR A 611 -22.23 -11.88 0.53
N SER A 612 -22.47 -13.16 0.36
CA SER A 612 -23.80 -13.76 0.40
C SER A 612 -23.88 -14.88 1.40
N SER A 613 -25.06 -15.06 2.00
CA SER A 613 -25.40 -16.27 2.73
C SER A 613 -25.92 -17.32 1.76
N ILE A 614 -25.25 -18.46 1.68
CA ILE A 614 -25.66 -19.56 0.80
C ILE A 614 -26.47 -20.55 1.65
N PRO A 615 -27.69 -20.96 1.24
CA PRO A 615 -28.45 -21.96 1.96
C PRO A 615 -27.65 -23.24 2.15
N GLY A 616 -27.60 -23.75 3.41
CA GLY A 616 -26.83 -24.93 3.79
C GLY A 616 -25.35 -24.67 4.11
N VAL A 617 -24.85 -23.45 3.97
CA VAL A 617 -23.50 -23.05 4.38
C VAL A 617 -23.60 -22.18 5.63
N ALA A 618 -22.97 -22.63 6.71
CA ALA A 618 -23.06 -21.99 8.03
C ALA A 618 -22.36 -20.62 8.12
N VAL A 619 -21.47 -20.34 7.18
CA VAL A 619 -20.67 -19.10 7.14
C VAL A 619 -20.99 -18.30 5.88
N PRO A 620 -20.99 -16.95 5.95
CA PRO A 620 -21.15 -16.13 4.76
C PRO A 620 -20.00 -16.35 3.77
N VAL A 621 -20.33 -16.52 2.49
CA VAL A 621 -19.35 -16.68 1.42
C VAL A 621 -19.17 -15.34 0.72
N SER A 622 -17.93 -14.88 0.66
CA SER A 622 -17.53 -13.74 -0.15
C SER A 622 -17.00 -14.23 -1.50
N PHE A 623 -17.32 -13.54 -2.56
CA PHE A 623 -16.82 -13.84 -3.90
C PHE A 623 -16.66 -12.55 -4.68
N VAL A 624 -15.65 -12.50 -5.54
CA VAL A 624 -15.49 -11.39 -6.48
C VAL A 624 -16.44 -11.60 -7.65
N GLN A 625 -17.19 -10.58 -7.98
CA GLN A 625 -18.12 -10.58 -9.13
C GLN A 625 -17.90 -9.34 -9.99
N ASN A 626 -18.33 -9.45 -11.24
CA ASN A 626 -18.52 -8.27 -12.08
C ASN A 626 -19.81 -7.57 -11.68
N VAL A 627 -19.71 -6.38 -11.10
CA VAL A 627 -20.83 -5.43 -10.98
C VAL A 627 -21.00 -4.73 -12.31
N ASP A 628 -22.21 -4.77 -12.88
CA ASP A 628 -22.44 -4.35 -14.27
C ASP A 628 -21.92 -2.95 -14.55
N LYS A 629 -22.28 -1.96 -13.70
CA LYS A 629 -21.83 -0.57 -13.88
C LYS A 629 -21.69 0.17 -12.56
N THR A 630 -20.61 0.92 -12.44
CA THR A 630 -20.43 1.96 -11.42
C THR A 630 -20.09 3.29 -12.09
N ARG A 631 -20.43 4.39 -11.42
CA ARG A 631 -20.09 5.75 -11.85
C ARG A 631 -19.48 6.50 -10.66
N GLN A 632 -18.33 7.13 -10.89
CA GLN A 632 -17.67 8.02 -9.95
C GLN A 632 -17.51 9.39 -10.61
N ARG A 633 -17.98 10.45 -9.97
CA ARG A 633 -17.80 11.82 -10.44
C ARG A 633 -17.48 12.73 -9.27
N GLY A 634 -16.70 13.75 -9.53
CA GLY A 634 -16.30 14.62 -8.41
C GLY A 634 -15.61 15.89 -8.84
N ILE A 635 -15.27 16.65 -7.81
CA ILE A 635 -14.49 17.87 -7.88
C ILE A 635 -13.34 17.79 -6.90
N GLU A 636 -12.16 18.24 -7.35
CA GLU A 636 -10.95 18.34 -6.54
C GLU A 636 -10.41 19.75 -6.59
N LEU A 637 -10.09 20.30 -5.42
CA LEU A 637 -9.37 21.57 -5.24
C LEU A 637 -8.01 21.25 -4.63
N VAL A 638 -6.92 21.75 -5.24
CA VAL A 638 -5.55 21.67 -4.70
C VAL A 638 -4.95 23.06 -4.69
N GLY A 639 -4.42 23.45 -3.53
CA GLY A 639 -3.76 24.75 -3.34
C GLY A 639 -2.41 24.61 -2.67
N GLN A 640 -1.44 25.37 -3.16
CA GLN A 640 -0.11 25.53 -2.56
C GLN A 640 0.27 27.02 -2.63
N LYS A 641 0.81 27.57 -1.55
CA LYS A 641 1.23 28.95 -1.48
C LYS A 641 2.40 29.09 -0.52
N LYS A 642 3.47 29.73 -0.98
CA LYS A 642 4.62 30.12 -0.15
C LYS A 642 4.44 31.53 0.39
N ASP A 643 5.12 31.82 1.49
CA ASP A 643 5.19 33.16 2.12
C ASP A 643 3.81 33.77 2.40
N VAL A 644 2.89 32.94 2.96
CA VAL A 644 1.52 33.36 3.29
C VAL A 644 1.53 34.16 4.58
N LEU A 645 1.08 35.41 4.53
CA LEU A 645 1.04 36.38 5.65
C LEU A 645 2.42 36.75 6.20
N ILE A 646 3.32 35.82 6.40
CA ILE A 646 4.69 36.02 6.88
C ILE A 646 5.67 35.23 6.02
N LYS A 647 6.88 35.76 5.86
CA LYS A 647 7.94 35.07 5.15
C LYS A 647 8.27 33.72 5.80
N GLY A 648 8.41 32.67 5.01
CA GLY A 648 8.72 31.31 5.43
C GLY A 648 7.49 30.49 5.83
N LEU A 649 6.26 31.02 5.80
CA LEU A 649 5.03 30.25 6.02
C LEU A 649 4.52 29.68 4.68
N GLU A 650 4.55 28.38 4.53
CA GLU A 650 4.03 27.65 3.37
C GLU A 650 2.73 26.94 3.75
N LEU A 651 1.71 27.05 2.90
CA LEU A 651 0.45 26.35 3.02
C LEU A 651 0.21 25.44 1.83
N ASN A 652 -0.12 24.18 2.09
CA ASN A 652 -0.53 23.18 1.11
C ASN A 652 -1.84 22.55 1.55
N GLY A 653 -2.73 22.27 0.60
CA GLY A 653 -3.97 21.62 0.94
C GLY A 653 -4.72 21.08 -0.25
N SER A 654 -5.61 20.14 0.04
CA SER A 654 -6.54 19.58 -0.94
C SER A 654 -7.90 19.33 -0.32
N LEU A 655 -8.92 19.46 -1.15
CA LEU A 655 -10.30 19.09 -0.83
C LEU A 655 -10.92 18.39 -2.01
N THR A 656 -11.50 17.22 -1.78
CA THR A 656 -12.13 16.43 -2.83
C THR A 656 -13.48 15.94 -2.39
N TYR A 657 -14.45 16.08 -3.29
CA TYR A 657 -15.78 15.50 -3.21
C TYR A 657 -15.94 14.45 -4.29
N VAL A 658 -16.52 13.28 -3.95
CA VAL A 658 -16.76 12.17 -4.88
C VAL A 658 -18.16 11.60 -4.67
N ASP A 659 -19.01 11.63 -5.70
CA ASP A 659 -20.26 10.86 -5.77
C ASP A 659 -19.99 9.56 -6.54
N ALA A 660 -19.71 8.48 -5.80
CA ALA A 660 -19.43 7.15 -6.33
C ALA A 660 -20.63 6.23 -6.10
N ARG A 661 -21.23 5.70 -7.17
CA ARG A 661 -22.45 4.89 -7.09
C ARG A 661 -22.45 3.68 -8.01
N ILE A 662 -23.10 2.62 -7.53
CA ILE A 662 -23.47 1.46 -8.35
C ILE A 662 -24.71 1.87 -9.17
N THR A 663 -24.60 1.82 -10.50
CA THR A 663 -25.67 2.22 -11.42
C THR A 663 -26.41 1.05 -12.07
N ALA A 664 -25.76 -0.13 -12.11
CA ALA A 664 -26.39 -1.39 -12.52
C ALA A 664 -25.68 -2.57 -11.84
N ASN A 665 -26.43 -3.59 -11.40
CA ASN A 665 -25.92 -4.82 -10.81
C ASN A 665 -26.98 -5.93 -10.86
N ALA A 666 -27.19 -6.51 -12.02
CA ALA A 666 -28.23 -7.54 -12.26
C ALA A 666 -27.90 -8.86 -11.52
N GLY A 667 -26.61 -9.17 -11.31
CA GLY A 667 -26.15 -10.35 -10.59
C GLY A 667 -26.17 -10.22 -9.05
N TYR A 668 -26.74 -9.11 -8.51
CA TYR A 668 -26.78 -8.92 -7.07
C TYR A 668 -27.73 -9.88 -6.38
N VAL A 669 -27.23 -10.59 -5.37
CA VAL A 669 -28.02 -11.45 -4.50
C VAL A 669 -28.16 -10.76 -3.13
N ALA A 670 -29.37 -10.35 -2.79
CA ALA A 670 -29.64 -9.69 -1.52
C ALA A 670 -29.44 -10.64 -0.34
N THR A 671 -28.65 -10.24 0.65
CA THR A 671 -28.48 -10.96 1.91
C THR A 671 -29.63 -10.69 2.89
N THR A 672 -30.33 -9.60 2.71
CA THR A 672 -31.50 -9.18 3.49
C THR A 672 -32.67 -8.94 2.53
N PRO A 673 -33.90 -9.42 2.83
CA PRO A 673 -35.05 -9.16 1.99
C PRO A 673 -35.25 -7.66 1.74
N GLY A 674 -35.42 -7.28 0.44
CA GLY A 674 -35.62 -5.91 0.03
C GLY A 674 -34.34 -5.04 -0.07
N ALA A 675 -33.17 -5.58 0.26
CA ALA A 675 -31.91 -4.87 0.04
C ALA A 675 -31.61 -4.76 -1.46
N ALA A 676 -31.15 -3.59 -1.89
CA ALA A 676 -30.77 -3.30 -3.27
C ALA A 676 -29.38 -2.69 -3.31
N SER A 677 -28.60 -3.02 -4.34
CA SER A 677 -27.26 -2.45 -4.55
C SER A 677 -27.27 -1.24 -5.50
N VAL A 678 -28.22 -1.19 -6.43
CA VAL A 678 -28.33 -0.09 -7.40
C VAL A 678 -28.71 1.22 -6.69
N GLY A 679 -28.02 2.31 -7.03
CA GLY A 679 -28.15 3.61 -6.40
C GLY A 679 -27.34 3.77 -5.12
N LYS A 680 -26.79 2.68 -4.57
CA LYS A 680 -25.94 2.69 -3.38
C LYS A 680 -24.53 3.21 -3.68
N ARG A 681 -23.82 3.63 -2.64
CA ARG A 681 -22.43 4.08 -2.76
C ARG A 681 -21.53 2.90 -3.10
N THR A 682 -20.59 3.14 -3.99
CA THR A 682 -19.52 2.16 -4.29
C THR A 682 -18.73 1.89 -3.02
N PRO A 683 -18.48 0.62 -2.66
CA PRO A 683 -17.74 0.28 -1.46
C PRO A 683 -16.34 0.90 -1.41
N TYR A 684 -15.93 1.30 -0.20
CA TYR A 684 -14.60 1.82 0.14
C TYR A 684 -14.21 3.17 -0.46
N VAL A 685 -15.11 3.89 -1.13
CA VAL A 685 -14.87 5.23 -1.66
C VAL A 685 -15.53 6.26 -0.76
N PRO A 686 -14.76 7.14 -0.07
CA PRO A 686 -15.32 8.20 0.76
C PRO A 686 -15.91 9.31 -0.11
N GLU A 687 -16.90 9.99 0.44
CA GLU A 687 -17.53 11.14 -0.23
C GLU A 687 -16.64 12.38 -0.18
N TRP A 688 -15.97 12.58 0.94
CA TRP A 688 -15.11 13.73 1.18
C TRP A 688 -13.74 13.29 1.68
N ARG A 689 -12.70 13.91 1.13
CA ARG A 689 -11.33 13.87 1.63
C ARG A 689 -10.75 15.26 1.65
N ALA A 690 -9.94 15.56 2.67
CA ALA A 690 -9.18 16.79 2.73
C ALA A 690 -7.82 16.57 3.40
N THR A 691 -6.83 17.34 2.94
CA THR A 691 -5.53 17.49 3.59
C THR A 691 -5.20 18.96 3.73
N ALA A 692 -4.53 19.32 4.80
CA ALA A 692 -3.99 20.66 5.00
C ALA A 692 -2.64 20.55 5.72
N VAL A 693 -1.65 21.27 5.24
CA VAL A 693 -0.29 21.29 5.81
C VAL A 693 0.16 22.75 5.88
N ALA A 694 0.53 23.20 7.06
CA ALA A 694 1.14 24.49 7.30
C ALA A 694 2.57 24.28 7.80
N THR A 695 3.57 24.73 7.05
CA THR A 695 4.98 24.64 7.41
C THR A 695 5.58 26.02 7.56
N TYR A 696 6.11 26.33 8.74
CA TYR A 696 6.78 27.59 9.03
C TYR A 696 8.29 27.39 9.19
N LYS A 697 9.05 28.07 8.36
CA LYS A 697 10.52 28.09 8.36
C LYS A 697 10.98 29.52 8.66
N PRO A 698 11.17 29.87 9.95
CA PRO A 698 11.66 31.22 10.32
C PRO A 698 13.08 31.47 9.81
N ASP A 699 13.88 30.45 9.67
CA ASP A 699 15.25 30.46 9.20
C ASP A 699 15.61 29.12 8.52
N GLU A 700 16.88 28.94 8.15
CA GLU A 700 17.38 27.71 7.50
C GLU A 700 17.52 26.52 8.48
N LYS A 701 17.42 26.76 9.79
CA LYS A 701 17.62 25.72 10.82
C LYS A 701 16.32 25.09 11.30
N TRP A 702 15.25 25.86 11.38
CA TRP A 702 14.00 25.42 11.98
C TRP A 702 12.90 25.21 10.94
N SER A 703 12.18 24.12 11.09
CA SER A 703 10.93 23.84 10.39
C SER A 703 9.89 23.35 11.37
N TYR A 704 8.73 24.03 11.38
CA TYR A 704 7.57 23.70 12.22
C TYR A 704 6.40 23.37 11.30
N THR A 705 5.88 22.16 11.38
CA THR A 705 4.76 21.70 10.54
C THR A 705 3.59 21.28 11.39
N LEU A 706 2.42 21.82 11.09
CA LEU A 706 1.11 21.34 11.55
C LEU A 706 0.34 20.85 10.35
N ALA A 707 -0.09 19.58 10.37
CA ALA A 707 -0.82 18.96 9.29
C ALA A 707 -2.15 18.38 9.77
N GLY A 708 -3.12 18.27 8.86
CA GLY A 708 -4.42 17.66 9.15
C GLY A 708 -4.90 16.82 7.97
N ARG A 709 -5.59 15.73 8.28
CA ARG A 709 -6.23 14.82 7.31
C ARG A 709 -7.65 14.51 7.73
N TYR A 710 -8.55 14.61 6.77
CA TYR A 710 -9.97 14.29 6.95
C TYR A 710 -10.43 13.28 5.91
N SER A 711 -11.24 12.32 6.31
CA SER A 711 -12.02 11.45 5.43
C SER A 711 -13.42 11.26 6.00
N SER A 712 -14.44 11.35 5.17
CA SER A 712 -15.78 10.91 5.55
C SER A 712 -15.82 9.39 5.71
N ARG A 713 -16.90 8.88 6.33
CA ARG A 713 -17.12 7.43 6.46
C ARG A 713 -17.15 6.73 5.10
N LEU A 714 -16.83 5.44 5.09
CA LEU A 714 -16.97 4.54 3.95
C LEU A 714 -18.09 3.54 4.21
N TYR A 715 -18.56 2.91 3.14
CA TYR A 715 -19.35 1.69 3.18
C TYR A 715 -18.51 0.53 2.66
N ALA A 716 -18.64 -0.64 3.27
CA ALA A 716 -17.93 -1.85 2.88
C ALA A 716 -18.79 -2.82 2.07
N THR A 717 -20.12 -2.71 2.17
CA THR A 717 -21.07 -3.58 1.48
C THR A 717 -21.68 -2.90 0.26
N VAL A 718 -21.98 -3.67 -0.77
CA VAL A 718 -22.57 -3.14 -2.02
C VAL A 718 -24.00 -2.60 -1.85
N ASP A 719 -24.69 -2.99 -0.79
CA ASP A 719 -26.02 -2.54 -0.40
C ASP A 719 -26.03 -1.48 0.71
N ASN A 720 -24.84 -1.11 1.21
CA ASN A 720 -24.60 -0.16 2.29
C ASN A 720 -25.35 -0.49 3.59
N THR A 721 -25.49 -1.78 3.89
CA THR A 721 -26.15 -2.26 5.14
C THR A 721 -25.25 -2.14 6.36
N ASP A 722 -23.97 -1.82 6.21
CA ASP A 722 -23.01 -1.55 7.27
C ASP A 722 -23.25 -0.16 7.89
N ILE A 723 -24.34 -0.04 8.65
CA ILE A 723 -24.84 1.23 9.19
C ILE A 723 -24.10 1.73 10.42
N ASN A 724 -23.42 0.85 11.17
CA ASN A 724 -22.63 1.19 12.36
C ASN A 724 -21.13 1.27 12.02
N PRO A 725 -20.57 2.47 11.79
CA PRO A 725 -19.16 2.62 11.43
C PRO A 725 -18.20 2.53 12.62
N ALA A 726 -18.67 2.86 13.86
CA ALA A 726 -17.83 3.04 15.04
C ALA A 726 -17.66 1.74 15.83
N THR A 727 -17.39 0.64 15.14
CA THR A 727 -17.15 -0.67 15.74
C THR A 727 -16.09 -1.42 14.95
N TYR A 728 -15.53 -2.48 15.53
CA TYR A 728 -14.63 -3.37 14.81
C TYR A 728 -15.28 -3.87 13.51
N GLN A 729 -14.54 -3.86 12.41
CA GLN A 729 -14.97 -4.06 11.02
C GLN A 729 -15.85 -2.94 10.43
N GLY A 730 -16.11 -1.86 11.15
CA GLY A 730 -16.74 -0.66 10.63
C GLY A 730 -15.74 0.26 9.90
N PHE A 731 -16.26 1.33 9.30
CA PHE A 731 -15.47 2.32 8.57
C PHE A 731 -15.91 3.73 8.94
N GLU A 732 -15.23 4.30 9.94
CA GLU A 732 -15.53 5.63 10.44
C GLU A 732 -15.01 6.75 9.55
N GLY A 733 -15.67 7.91 9.62
CA GLY A 733 -15.05 9.17 9.24
C GLY A 733 -14.09 9.65 10.34
N TYR A 734 -13.01 10.28 9.94
CA TYR A 734 -12.00 10.76 10.87
C TYR A 734 -11.44 12.13 10.47
N PHE A 735 -10.97 12.84 11.47
CA PHE A 735 -10.03 13.96 11.35
C PHE A 735 -8.87 13.70 12.31
N VAL A 736 -7.66 13.74 11.80
CA VAL A 736 -6.42 13.62 12.58
C VAL A 736 -5.51 14.80 12.26
N ALA A 737 -4.87 15.33 13.29
CA ALA A 737 -3.88 16.38 13.21
C ALA A 737 -2.51 15.80 13.59
N ASP A 738 -1.47 16.23 12.90
CA ASP A 738 -0.09 15.77 13.09
C ASP A 738 0.81 17.00 13.31
N LEU A 739 1.83 16.87 14.14
CA LEU A 739 2.83 17.90 14.42
C LEU A 739 4.24 17.36 14.12
N ARG A 740 5.08 18.17 13.48
CA ARG A 740 6.52 17.90 13.33
C ARG A 740 7.32 19.16 13.56
N ILE A 741 8.42 19.02 14.27
CA ILE A 741 9.44 20.06 14.44
C ILE A 741 10.76 19.45 14.01
N ARG A 742 11.47 20.11 13.09
CA ARG A 742 12.80 19.72 12.66
C ARG A 742 13.79 20.85 12.95
N TYR A 743 14.98 20.46 13.38
CA TYR A 743 16.09 21.36 13.67
C TYR A 743 17.36 20.87 12.98
N GLN A 744 17.98 21.72 12.16
CA GLN A 744 19.29 21.52 11.57
C GLN A 744 20.33 22.03 12.56
N LEU A 745 21.03 21.12 13.27
CA LEU A 745 22.04 21.49 14.27
C LEU A 745 23.24 22.16 13.60
N ASP A 746 23.76 21.50 12.57
CA ASP A 746 24.85 21.98 11.71
C ASP A 746 24.71 21.39 10.30
N ARG A 747 25.74 21.48 9.46
CA ARG A 747 25.71 20.96 8.09
C ARG A 747 25.54 19.44 7.98
N HIS A 748 25.85 18.72 9.05
CA HIS A 748 25.82 17.24 9.09
C HIS A 748 24.67 16.69 9.93
N TRP A 749 24.34 17.32 11.04
CA TRP A 749 23.37 16.79 11.98
C TRP A 749 22.03 17.47 11.90
N SER A 750 20.98 16.69 11.86
CA SER A 750 19.61 17.17 12.03
C SER A 750 18.86 16.28 13.03
N ALA A 751 17.93 16.89 13.74
CA ALA A 751 17.05 16.22 14.67
C ALA A 751 15.60 16.60 14.39
N ALA A 752 14.65 15.69 14.64
CA ALA A 752 13.25 16.03 14.57
C ALA A 752 12.47 15.35 15.72
N ALA A 753 11.40 15.99 16.12
CA ALA A 753 10.40 15.45 17.02
C ALA A 753 9.01 15.66 16.43
N GLY A 754 8.09 14.74 16.68
CA GLY A 754 6.76 14.83 16.13
C GLY A 754 5.70 14.07 16.90
N ILE A 755 4.46 14.34 16.55
CA ILE A 755 3.28 13.67 17.10
C ILE A 755 2.32 13.42 15.95
N ASP A 756 2.06 12.17 15.63
CA ASP A 756 0.94 11.81 14.77
C ASP A 756 -0.33 11.63 15.60
N ASN A 757 -1.47 11.98 15.03
CA ASN A 757 -2.76 11.95 15.70
C ASN A 757 -2.74 12.77 17.04
N LEU A 758 -2.31 14.02 16.95
CA LEU A 758 -2.18 14.96 18.08
C LEU A 758 -3.49 15.08 18.88
N ASN A 759 -4.64 15.05 18.20
CA ASN A 759 -5.97 15.11 18.81
C ASN A 759 -6.44 13.78 19.40
N ASN A 760 -5.62 12.73 19.34
CA ASN A 760 -5.88 11.39 19.85
C ASN A 760 -7.22 10.81 19.39
N ARG A 761 -7.58 11.04 18.12
CA ARG A 761 -8.80 10.48 17.52
C ARG A 761 -8.68 8.96 17.46
N LYS A 762 -9.62 8.27 18.09
CA LYS A 762 -9.83 6.82 17.95
C LYS A 762 -10.74 6.61 16.75
N TYR A 763 -10.31 5.83 15.77
CA TYR A 763 -11.13 5.52 14.61
C TYR A 763 -10.81 4.13 14.05
N ILE A 764 -11.77 3.60 13.32
CA ILE A 764 -11.72 2.25 12.75
C ILE A 764 -11.92 2.36 11.24
N LEU A 765 -11.03 1.71 10.48
CA LEU A 765 -11.18 1.42 9.04
C LEU A 765 -11.03 -0.08 8.87
N PHE A 766 -12.04 -0.84 9.22
CA PHE A 766 -12.11 -2.28 9.44
C PHE A 766 -11.30 -2.70 10.69
N HIS A 767 -10.07 -2.28 10.81
CA HIS A 767 -9.18 -2.46 11.95
C HIS A 767 -9.06 -1.16 12.74
N PRO A 768 -8.76 -1.19 14.04
CA PRO A 768 -8.41 0.01 14.78
C PRO A 768 -7.12 0.61 14.20
N PHE A 769 -7.12 1.92 14.03
CA PHE A 769 -5.97 2.68 13.51
C PHE A 769 -5.12 3.24 14.64
N PRO A 770 -3.84 3.58 14.34
CA PRO A 770 -2.93 4.13 15.32
C PRO A 770 -3.50 5.36 16.01
N GLN A 771 -3.43 5.37 17.33
CA GLN A 771 -3.78 6.52 18.18
C GLN A 771 -2.55 7.43 18.29
N ARG A 772 -2.56 8.37 19.24
CA ARG A 772 -1.44 9.31 19.40
C ARG A 772 -0.11 8.59 19.44
N THR A 773 0.80 8.98 18.56
CA THR A 773 2.14 8.40 18.43
C THR A 773 3.18 9.51 18.51
N LEU A 774 4.12 9.38 19.44
CA LEU A 774 5.25 10.29 19.60
C LEU A 774 6.43 9.80 18.77
N TYR A 775 7.13 10.71 18.10
CA TYR A 775 8.30 10.42 17.28
C TYR A 775 9.51 11.23 17.73
N ALA A 776 10.68 10.62 17.62
CA ALA A 776 11.96 11.29 17.70
C ALA A 776 12.88 10.74 16.61
N GLU A 777 13.66 11.61 15.99
CA GLU A 777 14.55 11.28 14.88
C GLU A 777 15.88 12.01 15.06
N LEU A 778 16.96 11.31 14.76
CA LEU A 778 18.30 11.88 14.64
C LEU A 778 18.92 11.39 13.34
N LYS A 779 19.44 12.31 12.54
CA LYS A 779 20.07 12.02 11.25
C LYS A 779 21.43 12.67 11.17
N TYR A 780 22.39 11.93 10.59
CA TYR A 780 23.70 12.41 10.19
C TYR A 780 23.84 12.29 8.67
N ASP A 781 24.21 13.35 8.01
CA ASP A 781 24.60 13.42 6.60
C ASP A 781 26.07 13.83 6.51
N PHE A 782 26.89 13.05 5.75
CA PHE A 782 28.33 13.27 5.60
C PHE A 782 28.59 14.35 4.53
#